data_5de393c273e5e445663e74844979ee91
#
_entry.id   5de393c273e5e445663e74844979ee91
#
_cell.length_a   1.000
_cell.length_b   1.000
_cell.length_c   1.000
_cell.angle_alpha   90.00
_cell.angle_beta   90.00
_cell.angle_gamma   90.00
#
_symmetry.space_group_name_H-M   'P 1'
#
loop_
_entity.id
_entity.type
_entity.pdbx_description
1 polymer ?
#
loop_
_entity_poly.entity_id
_entity_poly.type
_entity_poly.pdbx_seq_one_letter_code
_entity_poly.pdbx_strand_id
1 'polypeptide(L)'
;MQELFCVVCMVPGKAGKSFQVSKWKNQLDAFVRYTEANSDAYWVGYNNLRFDSQVVEWILRNYENWHELSNLEICARIAQKAADVIHDANYDVFPEYREHELSLKQLDLFKIHHYDNKNRMVSLKRLEFEMDLENIEEMPIHHTKTDMTKEEVAMTIEYCHNDVDATYEFYKITLGETDHPLYKGDNRIELRMDIEEEFGIPCMNYSDSKIGDEMIKKYYCQEKGINYRELPKKGYFRKSIDVKNCIARYVEFQTPQLKTFLSKIKKLQLGLQDDFKEHIDFYGNVYSFMKGGLHTENGPKIFEADEDYEIIDWDVSSYYPAIIINNGKFPAHLGKEFLRGYKQMFDKRLELKPLAKKDKKIKGIVGALKLAVNSVYGKSSDMQNWIYDRQLTMFTTITGELSLMMLIEQYELNDIHVISANTDGVTIKIKKDLIPLMYEINKDWMDLTQYELERTDYSKIIFSTVNDYLAIMTNGEIKKKGDFLTDFELHKNKSARIVPIALERYFVYGTPVDVTIRSHKDLYDFCLRQKATRSFHYEGTNRTTGETTVYNKLIRYYVSNDGDKIFKVKNPECQTRAAAISQIEAGEWVCKVCNYLPKRSKTDNVNYDYYIEKANRLVTKINNEGRRIKTVYIPNQLNLFE
;
A
#
# COMPACT_ATOMS: atom_id res chain seq x y z
N MET A 1 -14.72 2.58 29.19
CA MET A 1 -14.37 3.51 30.30
C MET A 1 -14.80 2.85 31.61
N GLN A 2 -14.22 3.23 32.75
CA GLN A 2 -14.56 2.54 34.03
C GLN A 2 -16.01 2.72 34.49
N GLU A 3 -16.65 3.80 34.06
CA GLU A 3 -18.02 4.15 34.49
C GLU A 3 -19.03 4.24 33.34
N LEU A 4 -18.59 3.89 32.13
CA LEU A 4 -19.46 3.89 30.96
C LEU A 4 -19.11 2.70 30.05
N PHE A 5 -20.11 1.91 29.75
CA PHE A 5 -20.17 1.06 28.59
C PHE A 5 -21.14 1.69 27.58
N CYS A 6 -20.73 1.85 26.35
CA CYS A 6 -21.60 2.28 25.26
C CYS A 6 -21.30 1.52 23.97
N VAL A 7 -22.34 1.21 23.23
CA VAL A 7 -22.29 0.61 21.90
C VAL A 7 -23.21 1.38 20.98
N VAL A 8 -22.74 1.68 19.79
CA VAL A 8 -23.56 2.24 18.73
C VAL A 8 -23.63 1.23 17.60
N CYS A 9 -24.84 0.93 17.16
CA CYS A 9 -25.10 0.04 16.03
C CYS A 9 -25.91 0.79 14.97
N MET A 10 -25.52 0.66 13.72
CA MET A 10 -26.24 1.25 12.58
C MET A 10 -26.63 0.16 11.58
N VAL A 11 -27.84 0.29 11.06
CA VAL A 11 -28.29 -0.49 9.91
C VAL A 11 -28.33 0.45 8.72
N PRO A 12 -27.79 0.08 7.54
CA PRO A 12 -27.81 0.94 6.36
C PRO A 12 -29.19 1.55 6.08
N GLY A 13 -29.22 2.87 5.89
CA GLY A 13 -30.47 3.62 5.66
C GLY A 13 -31.32 3.91 6.90
N LYS A 14 -30.85 3.55 8.11
CA LYS A 14 -31.53 3.88 9.38
C LYS A 14 -30.60 4.67 10.29
N ALA A 15 -31.19 5.46 11.19
CA ALA A 15 -30.41 6.16 12.22
C ALA A 15 -29.69 5.17 13.15
N GLY A 16 -28.49 5.51 13.58
CA GLY A 16 -27.74 4.72 14.54
C GLY A 16 -28.49 4.57 15.88
N LYS A 17 -28.43 3.37 16.45
CA LYS A 17 -29.05 3.03 17.75
C LYS A 17 -27.94 2.86 18.77
N SER A 18 -28.01 3.61 19.87
CA SER A 18 -27.06 3.52 20.97
C SER A 18 -27.62 2.76 22.15
N PHE A 19 -26.76 2.00 22.83
CA PHE A 19 -27.00 1.33 24.10
C PHE A 19 -25.94 1.76 25.09
N GLN A 20 -26.32 1.98 26.34
CA GLN A 20 -25.40 2.36 27.40
C GLN A 20 -25.69 1.66 28.71
N VAL A 21 -24.61 1.45 29.48
CA VAL A 21 -24.65 1.22 30.92
C VAL A 21 -23.82 2.31 31.57
N SER A 22 -24.43 3.08 32.46
CA SER A 22 -23.81 4.19 33.18
C SER A 22 -24.47 4.33 34.55
N LYS A 23 -23.95 5.20 35.40
CA LYS A 23 -24.54 5.53 36.72
C LYS A 23 -26.06 5.79 36.63
N TRP A 24 -26.55 6.34 35.50
CA TRP A 24 -27.93 6.80 35.35
C TRP A 24 -28.81 5.90 34.49
N LYS A 25 -28.26 4.97 33.75
CA LYS A 25 -29.02 4.18 32.78
C LYS A 25 -28.37 2.81 32.59
N ASN A 26 -29.22 1.78 32.46
CA ASN A 26 -28.81 0.43 32.13
C ASN A 26 -29.65 -0.08 30.96
N GLN A 27 -28.99 -0.33 29.82
CA GLN A 27 -29.64 -0.89 28.64
C GLN A 27 -28.95 -2.21 28.20
N LEU A 28 -28.31 -2.92 29.12
CA LEU A 28 -27.60 -4.16 28.80
C LEU A 28 -28.53 -5.22 28.22
N ASP A 29 -29.67 -5.48 28.87
CA ASP A 29 -30.66 -6.43 28.35
C ASP A 29 -31.22 -6.04 26.98
N ALA A 30 -31.39 -4.73 26.76
CA ALA A 30 -31.84 -4.22 25.45
C ALA A 30 -30.77 -4.43 24.37
N PHE A 31 -29.51 -4.32 24.72
CA PHE A 31 -28.39 -4.61 23.83
C PHE A 31 -28.32 -6.11 23.50
N VAL A 32 -28.41 -6.99 24.52
CA VAL A 32 -28.38 -8.44 24.31
C VAL A 32 -29.52 -8.89 23.41
N ARG A 33 -30.78 -8.46 23.70
CA ARG A 33 -31.90 -8.74 22.81
C ARG A 33 -31.76 -8.21 21.40
N TYR A 34 -31.06 -7.08 21.23
CA TYR A 34 -30.76 -6.54 19.91
C TYR A 34 -29.75 -7.42 19.16
N THR A 35 -28.71 -7.95 19.83
CA THR A 35 -27.76 -8.90 19.22
C THR A 35 -28.45 -10.20 18.82
N GLU A 36 -29.31 -10.76 19.66
CA GLU A 36 -30.10 -11.96 19.37
C GLU A 36 -31.00 -11.78 18.13
N ALA A 37 -31.72 -10.65 18.09
CA ALA A 37 -32.60 -10.33 16.96
C ALA A 37 -31.89 -10.08 15.64
N ASN A 38 -30.57 -9.89 15.67
CA ASN A 38 -29.71 -9.63 14.49
C ASN A 38 -28.56 -10.63 14.40
N SER A 39 -28.67 -11.82 14.98
CA SER A 39 -27.62 -12.84 15.03
C SER A 39 -27.25 -13.39 13.64
N ASP A 40 -28.17 -13.39 12.69
CA ASP A 40 -27.97 -13.83 11.32
C ASP A 40 -27.23 -12.80 10.45
N ALA A 41 -27.18 -11.53 10.85
CA ALA A 41 -26.52 -10.46 10.12
C ALA A 41 -25.00 -10.49 10.34
N TYR A 42 -24.28 -9.95 9.36
CA TYR A 42 -22.86 -9.62 9.56
C TYR A 42 -22.73 -8.32 10.37
N TRP A 43 -21.96 -8.39 11.45
CA TRP A 43 -21.59 -7.25 12.27
C TRP A 43 -20.30 -6.67 11.73
N VAL A 44 -20.43 -5.53 11.04
CA VAL A 44 -19.32 -4.86 10.37
C VAL A 44 -18.61 -3.91 11.33
N GLY A 45 -17.30 -4.02 11.43
CA GLY A 45 -16.51 -3.17 12.29
C GLY A 45 -15.09 -2.93 11.75
N TYR A 46 -14.31 -2.19 12.51
CA TYR A 46 -12.93 -1.86 12.21
C TYR A 46 -12.01 -2.38 13.31
N ASN A 47 -11.23 -3.43 13.03
CA ASN A 47 -10.45 -4.19 14.01
C ASN A 47 -11.29 -4.86 15.09
N ASN A 48 -12.57 -5.12 14.77
CA ASN A 48 -13.55 -5.67 15.69
C ASN A 48 -13.25 -7.11 16.11
N LEU A 49 -12.71 -7.95 15.23
CA LEU A 49 -12.32 -9.34 15.58
C LEU A 49 -11.28 -9.40 16.69
N ARG A 50 -10.43 -8.39 16.83
CA ARG A 50 -9.39 -8.35 17.86
C ARG A 50 -9.78 -7.59 19.10
N PHE A 51 -10.83 -6.76 19.07
CA PHE A 51 -11.25 -5.95 20.21
C PHE A 51 -12.76 -6.04 20.50
N ASP A 52 -13.60 -5.41 19.68
CA ASP A 52 -15.02 -5.26 20.01
C ASP A 52 -15.74 -6.59 20.17
N SER A 53 -15.52 -7.53 19.24
CA SER A 53 -16.16 -8.85 19.29
C SER A 53 -15.70 -9.69 20.49
N GLN A 54 -14.47 -9.49 20.99
CA GLN A 54 -13.99 -10.16 22.19
C GLN A 54 -14.74 -9.69 23.45
N VAL A 55 -14.97 -8.39 23.53
CA VAL A 55 -15.72 -7.79 24.66
C VAL A 55 -17.20 -8.15 24.57
N VAL A 56 -17.79 -8.04 23.37
CA VAL A 56 -19.22 -8.36 23.16
C VAL A 56 -19.48 -9.84 23.42
N GLU A 57 -18.68 -10.75 22.88
CA GLU A 57 -18.83 -12.20 23.13
C GLU A 57 -18.74 -12.53 24.64
N TRP A 58 -17.78 -11.89 25.33
CA TRP A 58 -17.65 -12.08 26.77
C TRP A 58 -18.91 -11.58 27.53
N ILE A 59 -19.49 -10.46 27.11
CA ILE A 59 -20.76 -9.96 27.68
C ILE A 59 -21.86 -10.98 27.47
N LEU A 60 -22.06 -11.46 26.23
CA LEU A 60 -23.11 -12.40 25.88
C LEU A 60 -23.05 -13.71 26.69
N ARG A 61 -21.81 -14.17 26.98
CA ARG A 61 -21.62 -15.40 27.79
C ARG A 61 -21.78 -15.22 29.29
N ASN A 62 -21.76 -13.98 29.79
CA ASN A 62 -21.72 -13.73 31.23
C ASN A 62 -22.86 -12.89 31.76
N TYR A 63 -23.61 -12.17 30.92
CA TYR A 63 -24.56 -11.15 31.35
C TYR A 63 -25.68 -11.70 32.25
N GLU A 64 -26.12 -12.96 32.09
CA GLU A 64 -27.14 -13.60 32.92
C GLU A 64 -26.74 -13.63 34.41
N ASN A 65 -25.46 -13.62 34.73
CA ASN A 65 -24.92 -13.61 36.08
C ASN A 65 -24.85 -12.20 36.70
N TRP A 66 -25.30 -11.16 35.99
CA TRP A 66 -25.09 -9.76 36.37
C TRP A 66 -26.35 -9.06 36.87
N HIS A 67 -27.47 -9.77 37.04
CA HIS A 67 -28.74 -9.17 37.44
C HIS A 67 -28.72 -8.50 38.82
N GLU A 68 -27.81 -8.95 39.71
CA GLU A 68 -27.66 -8.39 41.05
C GLU A 68 -26.61 -7.29 41.14
N LEU A 69 -25.86 -7.03 40.05
CA LEU A 69 -24.78 -6.04 40.03
C LEU A 69 -25.34 -4.63 39.82
N SER A 70 -24.73 -3.67 40.46
CA SER A 70 -24.94 -2.26 40.17
C SER A 70 -24.43 -1.90 38.78
N ASN A 71 -24.97 -0.85 38.19
CA ASN A 71 -24.52 -0.36 36.88
C ASN A 71 -23.00 -0.08 36.81
N LEU A 72 -22.44 0.46 37.89
CA LEU A 72 -21.00 0.77 37.96
C LEU A 72 -20.15 -0.50 38.06
N GLU A 73 -20.61 -1.53 38.77
CA GLU A 73 -19.91 -2.83 38.81
C GLU A 73 -19.94 -3.50 37.42
N ILE A 74 -21.06 -3.43 36.68
CA ILE A 74 -21.13 -3.91 35.31
C ILE A 74 -20.10 -3.16 34.43
N CYS A 75 -20.11 -1.83 34.49
CA CYS A 75 -19.13 -1.02 33.72
C CYS A 75 -17.66 -1.36 34.07
N ALA A 76 -17.37 -1.53 35.37
CA ALA A 76 -16.02 -1.87 35.80
C ALA A 76 -15.55 -3.24 35.28
N ARG A 77 -16.44 -4.26 35.30
CA ARG A 77 -16.13 -5.59 34.75
C ARG A 77 -15.87 -5.54 33.25
N ILE A 78 -16.73 -4.83 32.48
CA ILE A 78 -16.54 -4.67 31.03
C ILE A 78 -15.26 -3.90 30.75
N ALA A 79 -14.96 -2.85 31.53
CA ALA A 79 -13.72 -2.08 31.37
C ALA A 79 -12.48 -2.92 31.67
N GLN A 80 -12.52 -3.79 32.68
CA GLN A 80 -11.43 -4.73 32.96
C GLN A 80 -11.22 -5.69 31.79
N LYS A 81 -12.29 -6.30 31.28
CA LYS A 81 -12.21 -7.18 30.10
C LYS A 81 -11.63 -6.47 28.89
N ALA A 82 -12.04 -5.24 28.63
CA ALA A 82 -11.47 -4.44 27.53
C ALA A 82 -9.96 -4.16 27.75
N ALA A 83 -9.55 -3.90 29.00
CA ALA A 83 -8.14 -3.71 29.34
C ALA A 83 -7.32 -4.99 29.13
N ASP A 84 -7.84 -6.15 29.52
CA ASP A 84 -7.21 -7.45 29.30
C ASP A 84 -7.01 -7.74 27.81
N VAL A 85 -8.04 -7.50 26.99
CA VAL A 85 -7.97 -7.66 25.52
C VAL A 85 -6.91 -6.74 24.91
N ILE A 86 -6.79 -5.48 25.37
CA ILE A 86 -5.76 -4.54 24.90
C ILE A 86 -4.37 -5.01 25.33
N HIS A 87 -4.24 -5.48 26.58
CA HIS A 87 -2.99 -6.03 27.11
C HIS A 87 -2.52 -7.19 26.24
N ASP A 88 -3.37 -8.18 26.01
CA ASP A 88 -3.07 -9.36 25.21
C ASP A 88 -2.68 -8.99 23.78
N ALA A 89 -3.38 -8.02 23.17
CA ALA A 89 -3.06 -7.52 21.85
C ALA A 89 -1.66 -6.88 21.78
N ASN A 90 -1.23 -6.16 22.82
CA ASN A 90 0.10 -5.53 22.89
C ASN A 90 1.26 -6.54 23.02
N TYR A 91 0.99 -7.73 23.55
CA TYR A 91 1.97 -8.82 23.70
C TYR A 91 1.83 -9.91 22.62
N ASP A 92 1.11 -9.63 21.53
CA ASP A 92 0.85 -10.57 20.44
C ASP A 92 0.20 -11.90 20.91
N VAL A 93 -0.56 -11.87 22.00
CA VAL A 93 -1.37 -13.00 22.47
C VAL A 93 -2.57 -13.18 21.55
N PHE A 94 -2.93 -14.42 21.24
CA PHE A 94 -4.10 -14.71 20.42
C PHE A 94 -5.39 -14.29 21.15
N PRO A 95 -6.43 -13.83 20.40
CA PRO A 95 -7.74 -13.53 20.96
C PRO A 95 -8.30 -14.73 21.71
N GLU A 96 -8.99 -14.48 22.82
CA GLU A 96 -9.62 -15.52 23.66
C GLU A 96 -10.65 -16.32 22.87
N TYR A 97 -11.50 -15.62 22.10
CA TYR A 97 -12.50 -16.24 21.23
C TYR A 97 -12.05 -16.19 19.78
N ARG A 98 -11.94 -17.36 19.15
CA ARG A 98 -11.65 -17.45 17.72
C ARG A 98 -12.88 -17.07 16.92
N GLU A 99 -12.70 -16.63 15.67
CA GLU A 99 -13.78 -16.17 14.78
C GLU A 99 -14.96 -17.16 14.71
N HIS A 100 -14.69 -18.45 14.63
CA HIS A 100 -15.73 -19.50 14.57
C HIS A 100 -16.40 -19.83 15.91
N GLU A 101 -15.92 -19.27 17.02
CA GLU A 101 -16.48 -19.42 18.36
C GLU A 101 -17.38 -18.24 18.74
N LEU A 102 -17.42 -17.20 17.91
CA LEU A 102 -18.23 -16.00 18.15
C LEU A 102 -19.71 -16.27 17.82
N SER A 103 -20.58 -15.80 18.69
CA SER A 103 -22.04 -15.90 18.54
C SER A 103 -22.59 -15.05 17.38
N LEU A 104 -21.89 -13.97 17.03
CA LEU A 104 -22.29 -13.04 15.96
C LEU A 104 -21.31 -13.15 14.79
N LYS A 105 -21.84 -13.21 13.56
CA LYS A 105 -21.01 -13.19 12.34
C LYS A 105 -20.31 -11.86 12.20
N GLN A 106 -18.98 -11.88 12.10
CA GLN A 106 -18.16 -10.68 12.05
C GLN A 106 -17.66 -10.37 10.64
N LEU A 107 -17.57 -9.09 10.31
CA LEU A 107 -16.88 -8.59 9.14
C LEU A 107 -15.90 -7.49 9.58
N ASP A 108 -14.62 -7.79 9.48
CA ASP A 108 -13.55 -6.90 9.95
C ASP A 108 -12.85 -6.19 8.78
N LEU A 109 -13.20 -4.94 8.57
CA LEU A 109 -12.66 -4.12 7.49
C LEU A 109 -11.14 -3.90 7.60
N PHE A 110 -10.60 -3.87 8.82
CA PHE A 110 -9.17 -3.73 9.07
C PHE A 110 -8.37 -4.91 8.51
N LYS A 111 -8.87 -6.14 8.69
CA LYS A 111 -8.26 -7.35 8.15
C LYS A 111 -8.44 -7.49 6.64
N ILE A 112 -9.65 -7.22 6.12
CA ILE A 112 -9.96 -7.29 4.70
C ILE A 112 -9.00 -6.40 3.88
N HIS A 113 -8.69 -5.19 4.38
CA HIS A 113 -7.77 -4.26 3.75
C HIS A 113 -6.29 -4.49 4.11
N HIS A 114 -5.99 -5.53 4.88
CA HIS A 114 -4.63 -5.86 5.31
C HIS A 114 -3.95 -4.76 6.13
N TYR A 115 -4.71 -4.06 6.96
CA TYR A 115 -4.20 -3.03 7.86
C TYR A 115 -3.68 -3.58 9.18
N ASP A 116 -3.85 -4.88 9.43
CA ASP A 116 -3.17 -5.66 10.46
C ASP A 116 -1.67 -5.88 10.16
N ASN A 117 -1.22 -5.58 8.95
CA ASN A 117 0.20 -5.55 8.59
C ASN A 117 0.85 -4.26 9.09
N LYS A 118 1.99 -4.36 9.82
CA LYS A 118 2.71 -3.21 10.41
C LYS A 118 3.06 -2.12 9.39
N ASN A 119 3.37 -2.49 8.15
CA ASN A 119 3.74 -1.55 7.08
C ASN A 119 2.54 -0.84 6.44
N ARG A 120 1.32 -1.34 6.65
CA ARG A 120 0.08 -0.80 6.10
C ARG A 120 -0.90 -0.32 7.17
N MET A 121 -0.52 -0.41 8.43
CA MET A 121 -1.39 -0.11 9.57
C MET A 121 -1.95 1.31 9.49
N VAL A 122 -3.27 1.39 9.53
CA VAL A 122 -4.03 2.65 9.50
C VAL A 122 -5.01 2.64 10.67
N SER A 123 -5.09 3.72 11.42
CA SER A 123 -6.15 3.90 12.43
C SER A 123 -7.41 4.45 11.79
N LEU A 124 -8.58 4.21 12.40
CA LEU A 124 -9.84 4.76 11.91
C LEU A 124 -9.77 6.30 11.75
N LYS A 125 -9.18 7.00 12.72
CA LYS A 125 -8.98 8.45 12.66
C LYS A 125 -8.10 8.92 11.47
N ARG A 126 -7.15 8.10 11.06
CA ARG A 126 -6.40 8.38 9.84
C ARG A 126 -7.26 8.15 8.59
N LEU A 127 -8.11 7.13 8.59
CA LEU A 127 -9.04 6.89 7.48
C LEU A 127 -10.02 8.04 7.31
N GLU A 128 -10.52 8.63 8.39
CA GLU A 128 -11.39 9.81 8.35
C GLU A 128 -10.75 10.95 7.52
N PHE A 129 -9.45 11.21 7.72
CA PHE A 129 -8.71 12.16 6.90
C PHE A 129 -8.58 11.71 5.44
N GLU A 130 -8.16 10.45 5.21
CA GLU A 130 -7.91 9.95 3.85
C GLU A 130 -9.22 9.80 3.05
N MET A 131 -10.36 9.60 3.70
CA MET A 131 -11.70 9.57 3.10
C MET A 131 -12.35 10.96 2.94
N ASP A 132 -11.66 12.04 3.29
CA ASP A 132 -12.19 13.40 3.27
C ASP A 132 -13.49 13.57 4.08
N LEU A 133 -13.57 12.92 5.25
CA LEU A 133 -14.71 13.13 6.12
C LEU A 133 -14.68 14.57 6.68
N GLU A 134 -15.87 15.17 6.82
CA GLU A 134 -15.99 16.53 7.30
C GLU A 134 -15.46 16.71 8.72
N ASN A 135 -15.65 15.69 9.56
CA ASN A 135 -15.30 15.71 10.96
C ASN A 135 -14.24 14.64 11.29
N ILE A 136 -13.17 15.06 11.94
CA ILE A 136 -12.11 14.19 12.49
C ILE A 136 -12.05 14.45 13.98
N GLU A 137 -12.71 13.59 14.76
CA GLU A 137 -12.77 13.75 16.20
C GLU A 137 -11.79 12.83 16.92
N GLU A 138 -11.21 13.33 18.00
CA GLU A 138 -10.55 12.49 19.00
C GLU A 138 -11.49 12.29 20.19
N MET A 139 -11.24 11.21 20.95
CA MET A 139 -12.04 10.87 22.11
C MET A 139 -12.08 12.06 23.09
N PRO A 140 -13.26 12.63 23.39
CA PRO A 140 -13.34 13.89 24.14
C PRO A 140 -12.95 13.72 25.61
N ILE A 141 -13.13 12.51 26.15
CA ILE A 141 -12.88 12.19 27.55
C ILE A 141 -11.82 11.11 27.66
N HIS A 142 -10.83 11.33 28.53
CA HIS A 142 -9.79 10.32 28.74
C HIS A 142 -10.39 9.02 29.30
N HIS A 143 -10.01 7.87 28.74
CA HIS A 143 -10.60 6.54 29.04
C HIS A 143 -10.45 6.10 30.52
N THR A 144 -9.53 6.72 31.28
CA THR A 144 -9.32 6.43 32.71
C THR A 144 -10.12 7.37 33.61
N LYS A 145 -10.88 8.32 33.05
CA LYS A 145 -11.65 9.25 33.87
C LYS A 145 -12.72 8.51 34.66
N THR A 146 -12.83 8.85 35.94
CA THR A 146 -13.88 8.47 36.88
C THR A 146 -14.74 9.69 37.19
N ASP A 147 -15.93 9.48 37.77
CA ASP A 147 -16.91 10.52 38.09
C ASP A 147 -17.33 11.33 36.85
N MET A 148 -17.79 10.61 35.83
CA MET A 148 -18.30 11.21 34.59
C MET A 148 -19.61 11.93 34.84
N THR A 149 -19.79 13.09 34.21
CA THR A 149 -21.07 13.82 34.19
C THR A 149 -21.99 13.25 33.09
N LYS A 150 -23.29 13.64 33.13
CA LYS A 150 -24.24 13.25 32.07
C LYS A 150 -23.86 13.80 30.71
N GLU A 151 -23.32 15.00 30.67
CA GLU A 151 -22.84 15.69 29.48
C GLU A 151 -21.65 14.96 28.87
N GLU A 152 -20.70 14.52 29.70
CA GLU A 152 -19.53 13.74 29.25
C GLU A 152 -19.93 12.35 28.71
N VAL A 153 -20.93 11.73 29.32
CA VAL A 153 -21.51 10.50 28.77
C VAL A 153 -22.14 10.74 27.41
N ALA A 154 -22.94 11.82 27.26
CA ALA A 154 -23.54 12.19 25.98
C ALA A 154 -22.49 12.47 24.90
N MET A 155 -21.45 13.24 25.21
CA MET A 155 -20.33 13.54 24.29
C MET A 155 -19.60 12.26 23.86
N THR A 156 -19.41 11.29 24.78
CA THR A 156 -18.76 10.01 24.46
C THR A 156 -19.62 9.15 23.53
N ILE A 157 -20.95 9.15 23.71
CA ILE A 157 -21.88 8.43 22.83
C ILE A 157 -21.91 9.07 21.44
N GLU A 158 -21.91 10.41 21.35
CA GLU A 158 -21.83 11.13 20.07
C GLU A 158 -20.53 10.81 19.33
N TYR A 159 -19.41 10.81 20.04
CA TYR A 159 -18.13 10.35 19.49
C TYR A 159 -18.21 8.92 18.93
N CYS A 160 -18.87 7.98 19.62
CA CYS A 160 -19.08 6.62 19.11
C CYS A 160 -19.97 6.61 17.85
N HIS A 161 -20.96 7.51 17.73
CA HIS A 161 -21.73 7.66 16.49
C HIS A 161 -20.85 8.08 15.33
N ASN A 162 -19.98 9.07 15.52
CA ASN A 162 -19.02 9.51 14.49
C ASN A 162 -18.07 8.37 14.04
N ASP A 163 -17.59 7.53 14.97
CA ASP A 163 -16.76 6.36 14.63
C ASP A 163 -17.53 5.32 13.81
N VAL A 164 -18.82 5.10 14.12
CA VAL A 164 -19.68 4.18 13.35
C VAL A 164 -19.96 4.73 11.96
N ASP A 165 -20.26 6.05 11.84
CA ASP A 165 -20.48 6.70 10.55
C ASP A 165 -19.21 6.62 9.67
N ALA A 166 -18.04 6.86 10.25
CA ALA A 166 -16.76 6.71 9.57
C ALA A 166 -16.53 5.25 9.11
N THR A 167 -16.86 4.28 9.94
CA THR A 167 -16.77 2.85 9.61
C THR A 167 -17.74 2.50 8.48
N TYR A 168 -18.93 3.06 8.47
CA TYR A 168 -19.92 2.85 7.41
C TYR A 168 -19.46 3.46 6.07
N GLU A 169 -18.89 4.66 6.06
CA GLU A 169 -18.28 5.23 4.85
C GLU A 169 -17.16 4.34 4.32
N PHE A 170 -16.33 3.78 5.20
CA PHE A 170 -15.29 2.83 4.80
C PHE A 170 -15.88 1.50 4.29
N TYR A 171 -17.00 1.04 4.86
CA TYR A 171 -17.71 -0.14 4.36
C TYR A 171 -18.24 0.09 2.94
N LYS A 172 -18.81 1.26 2.63
CA LYS A 172 -19.24 1.60 1.25
C LYS A 172 -18.05 1.54 0.26
N ILE A 173 -16.88 2.03 0.67
CA ILE A 173 -15.66 1.90 -0.16
C ILE A 173 -15.31 0.41 -0.37
N THR A 174 -15.46 -0.43 0.66
CA THR A 174 -15.19 -1.87 0.58
C THR A 174 -16.15 -2.59 -0.36
N LEU A 175 -17.38 -2.11 -0.47
CA LEU A 175 -18.39 -2.60 -1.42
C LEU A 175 -18.21 -2.04 -2.84
N GLY A 176 -17.34 -1.03 -3.04
CA GLY A 176 -17.24 -0.29 -4.29
C GLY A 176 -18.43 0.64 -4.56
N GLU A 177 -19.20 1.00 -3.53
CA GLU A 177 -20.45 1.80 -3.59
C GLU A 177 -20.22 3.27 -3.15
N THR A 178 -18.98 3.74 -3.20
CA THR A 178 -18.66 5.10 -2.80
C THR A 178 -18.74 6.09 -3.96
N ASP A 179 -19.24 7.29 -3.67
CA ASP A 179 -19.19 8.44 -4.58
C ASP A 179 -17.83 9.15 -4.55
N HIS A 180 -16.94 8.76 -3.67
CA HIS A 180 -15.65 9.40 -3.53
C HIS A 180 -14.79 9.18 -4.79
N PRO A 181 -14.29 10.25 -5.44
CA PRO A 181 -13.66 10.17 -6.76
C PRO A 181 -12.37 9.32 -6.77
N LEU A 182 -11.68 9.19 -5.64
CA LEU A 182 -10.40 8.50 -5.52
C LEU A 182 -10.54 7.00 -5.20
N TYR A 183 -11.69 6.53 -4.72
CA TYR A 183 -11.81 5.19 -4.14
C TYR A 183 -12.80 4.29 -4.89
N LYS A 184 -12.86 4.43 -6.20
CA LYS A 184 -13.65 3.53 -7.04
C LYS A 184 -12.93 2.19 -7.16
N GLY A 185 -13.57 1.13 -6.71
CA GLY A 185 -13.01 -0.22 -6.71
C GLY A 185 -14.06 -1.30 -6.89
N ASP A 186 -13.60 -2.52 -7.06
CA ASP A 186 -14.46 -3.69 -7.10
C ASP A 186 -14.95 -4.05 -5.68
N ASN A 187 -16.13 -4.67 -5.58
CA ASN A 187 -16.70 -5.13 -4.33
C ASN A 187 -15.84 -6.24 -3.71
N ARG A 188 -15.16 -5.93 -2.60
CA ARG A 188 -14.26 -6.87 -1.93
C ARG A 188 -14.98 -7.98 -1.18
N ILE A 189 -16.23 -7.75 -0.78
CA ILE A 189 -17.05 -8.76 -0.09
C ILE A 189 -17.53 -9.79 -1.11
N GLU A 190 -18.10 -9.34 -2.23
CA GLU A 190 -18.53 -10.19 -3.33
C GLU A 190 -17.38 -11.07 -3.84
N LEU A 191 -16.19 -10.51 -4.02
CA LEU A 191 -14.98 -11.26 -4.37
C LEU A 191 -14.71 -12.42 -3.39
N ARG A 192 -14.89 -12.21 -2.07
CA ARG A 192 -14.66 -13.25 -1.07
C ARG A 192 -15.72 -14.34 -1.10
N MET A 193 -16.96 -13.96 -1.36
CA MET A 193 -18.05 -14.92 -1.59
C MET A 193 -17.78 -15.78 -2.83
N ASP A 194 -17.35 -15.17 -3.93
CA ASP A 194 -16.98 -15.88 -5.17
C ASP A 194 -15.81 -16.85 -4.97
N ILE A 195 -14.79 -16.45 -4.18
CA ILE A 195 -13.66 -17.30 -3.85
C ILE A 195 -14.09 -18.47 -2.96
N GLU A 196 -14.94 -18.23 -2.00
CA GLU A 196 -15.47 -19.30 -1.14
C GLU A 196 -16.29 -20.30 -1.96
N GLU A 197 -17.14 -19.83 -2.87
CA GLU A 197 -17.93 -20.67 -3.78
C GLU A 197 -17.03 -21.46 -4.75
N GLU A 198 -16.08 -20.82 -5.42
CA GLU A 198 -15.24 -21.47 -6.43
C GLU A 198 -14.17 -22.39 -5.82
N PHE A 199 -13.55 -21.95 -4.73
CA PHE A 199 -12.39 -22.67 -4.15
C PHE A 199 -12.69 -23.33 -2.79
N GLY A 200 -13.86 -23.12 -2.19
CA GLY A 200 -14.17 -23.62 -0.85
C GLY A 200 -13.23 -23.09 0.23
N ILE A 201 -12.74 -21.85 0.08
CA ILE A 201 -11.87 -21.18 1.04
C ILE A 201 -12.70 -20.18 1.83
N PRO A 202 -12.98 -20.40 3.13
CA PRO A 202 -13.75 -19.47 3.97
C PRO A 202 -12.89 -18.23 4.26
N CYS A 203 -13.02 -17.20 3.41
CA CYS A 203 -12.07 -16.10 3.38
C CYS A 203 -12.69 -14.73 3.68
N MET A 204 -13.88 -14.66 4.24
CA MET A 204 -14.63 -13.41 4.44
C MET A 204 -13.79 -12.33 5.13
N ASN A 205 -13.03 -12.70 6.17
CA ASN A 205 -12.13 -11.79 6.90
C ASN A 205 -10.66 -11.90 6.50
N TYR A 206 -10.34 -12.51 5.36
CA TYR A 206 -8.95 -12.60 4.91
C TYR A 206 -8.56 -11.39 4.07
N SER A 207 -7.33 -10.92 4.26
CA SER A 207 -6.71 -10.00 3.30
C SER A 207 -6.43 -10.70 1.98
N ASP A 208 -6.28 -9.94 0.91
CA ASP A 208 -5.94 -10.49 -0.42
C ASP A 208 -4.65 -11.33 -0.37
N SER A 209 -3.66 -10.91 0.42
CA SER A 209 -2.42 -11.66 0.64
C SER A 209 -2.68 -13.01 1.34
N LYS A 210 -3.59 -13.05 2.30
CA LYS A 210 -3.97 -14.28 3.01
C LYS A 210 -4.75 -15.21 2.11
N ILE A 211 -5.67 -14.69 1.29
CA ILE A 211 -6.38 -15.46 0.27
C ILE A 211 -5.38 -16.16 -0.67
N GLY A 212 -4.40 -15.41 -1.17
CA GLY A 212 -3.36 -15.97 -2.01
C GLY A 212 -2.57 -17.09 -1.33
N ASP A 213 -2.30 -16.96 -0.03
CA ASP A 213 -1.63 -18.01 0.75
C ASP A 213 -2.46 -19.28 0.86
N GLU A 214 -3.74 -19.15 1.17
CA GLU A 214 -4.66 -20.28 1.28
C GLU A 214 -4.87 -20.99 -0.07
N MET A 215 -4.90 -20.23 -1.18
CA MET A 215 -4.92 -20.84 -2.52
C MET A 215 -3.67 -21.67 -2.78
N ILE A 216 -2.48 -21.15 -2.49
CA ILE A 216 -1.22 -21.89 -2.67
C ILE A 216 -1.23 -23.17 -1.84
N LYS A 217 -1.64 -23.10 -0.57
CA LYS A 217 -1.76 -24.27 0.32
C LYS A 217 -2.71 -25.32 -0.24
N LYS A 218 -3.88 -24.88 -0.74
CA LYS A 218 -4.86 -25.80 -1.32
C LYS A 218 -4.30 -26.57 -2.49
N TYR A 219 -3.73 -25.87 -3.49
CA TYR A 219 -3.14 -26.54 -4.66
C TYR A 219 -1.96 -27.43 -4.30
N TYR A 220 -1.12 -27.01 -3.36
CA TYR A 220 -0.01 -27.83 -2.89
C TYR A 220 -0.49 -29.11 -2.17
N CYS A 221 -1.47 -29.00 -1.27
CA CYS A 221 -2.04 -30.14 -0.57
C CYS A 221 -2.67 -31.15 -1.53
N GLN A 222 -3.38 -30.67 -2.56
CA GLN A 222 -3.96 -31.51 -3.61
C GLN A 222 -2.88 -32.27 -4.38
N GLU A 223 -1.82 -31.60 -4.82
CA GLU A 223 -0.71 -32.21 -5.55
C GLU A 223 0.11 -33.19 -4.69
N LYS A 224 0.30 -32.88 -3.41
CA LYS A 224 1.06 -33.69 -2.47
C LYS A 224 0.27 -34.89 -1.93
N GLY A 225 -1.07 -34.83 -1.99
CA GLY A 225 -1.96 -35.80 -1.38
C GLY A 225 -1.93 -35.79 0.15
N ILE A 226 -1.81 -34.59 0.76
CA ILE A 226 -1.72 -34.39 2.20
C ILE A 226 -2.86 -33.51 2.73
N ASN A 227 -3.12 -33.62 4.03
CA ASN A 227 -4.05 -32.73 4.73
C ASN A 227 -3.39 -31.40 5.11
N TYR A 228 -4.19 -30.38 5.31
CA TYR A 228 -3.75 -29.04 5.74
C TYR A 228 -2.91 -29.05 7.03
N ARG A 229 -3.19 -29.99 7.96
CA ARG A 229 -2.45 -30.13 9.22
C ARG A 229 -1.04 -30.66 9.05
N GLU A 230 -0.76 -31.30 7.92
CA GLU A 230 0.55 -31.87 7.56
C GLU A 230 1.47 -30.90 6.84
N LEU A 231 0.97 -29.68 6.55
CA LEU A 231 1.78 -28.63 5.94
C LEU A 231 2.99 -28.27 6.81
N PRO A 232 4.16 -28.07 6.20
CA PRO A 232 5.33 -27.56 6.92
C PRO A 232 5.02 -26.24 7.62
N LYS A 233 5.35 -26.14 8.90
CA LYS A 233 5.15 -24.91 9.68
C LYS A 233 6.23 -23.86 9.47
N LYS A 234 7.38 -24.27 8.93
CA LYS A 234 8.57 -23.43 8.73
C LYS A 234 9.15 -23.68 7.34
N GLY A 235 9.79 -22.66 6.80
CA GLY A 235 10.54 -22.73 5.56
C GLY A 235 11.90 -23.41 5.70
N TYR A 236 12.67 -23.40 4.62
CA TYR A 236 13.99 -24.03 4.55
C TYR A 236 15.11 -23.01 4.73
N PHE A 237 15.88 -23.18 5.80
CA PHE A 237 16.97 -22.27 6.17
C PHE A 237 18.31 -22.79 5.65
N ARG A 238 19.04 -21.96 4.91
CA ARG A 238 20.39 -22.24 4.41
C ARG A 238 21.38 -21.34 5.14
N LYS A 239 22.54 -21.89 5.51
CA LYS A 239 23.63 -21.11 6.12
C LYS A 239 24.26 -20.14 5.12
N SER A 240 24.38 -20.54 3.87
CA SER A 240 24.91 -19.73 2.78
C SER A 240 24.31 -20.15 1.43
N ILE A 241 24.42 -19.27 0.45
CA ILE A 241 23.95 -19.45 -0.93
C ILE A 241 25.08 -19.08 -1.87
N ASP A 242 25.46 -19.99 -2.75
CA ASP A 242 26.35 -19.69 -3.87
C ASP A 242 25.55 -19.03 -4.98
N VAL A 243 25.90 -17.81 -5.36
CA VAL A 243 25.21 -17.03 -6.39
C VAL A 243 25.18 -17.72 -7.73
N LYS A 244 26.21 -18.51 -8.08
CA LYS A 244 26.22 -19.36 -9.29
C LYS A 244 25.01 -20.29 -9.41
N ASN A 245 24.44 -20.75 -8.28
CA ASN A 245 23.26 -21.62 -8.23
C ASN A 245 21.95 -20.82 -8.34
N CYS A 246 22.05 -19.49 -8.34
CA CYS A 246 20.93 -18.54 -8.47
C CYS A 246 20.83 -17.91 -9.86
N ILE A 247 21.53 -18.47 -10.84
CA ILE A 247 21.58 -17.95 -12.22
C ILE A 247 21.08 -19.06 -13.15
N ALA A 248 20.16 -18.71 -14.06
CA ALA A 248 19.67 -19.64 -15.08
C ALA A 248 20.79 -20.02 -16.07
N ARG A 249 20.69 -21.23 -16.62
CA ARG A 249 21.76 -21.78 -17.49
C ARG A 249 21.93 -21.01 -18.80
N TYR A 250 20.88 -20.39 -19.31
CA TYR A 250 20.87 -19.64 -20.56
C TYR A 250 21.51 -18.25 -20.44
N VAL A 251 21.81 -17.77 -19.21
CA VAL A 251 22.38 -16.43 -18.99
C VAL A 251 23.80 -16.38 -19.51
N GLU A 252 23.98 -15.65 -20.60
CA GLU A 252 25.24 -15.40 -21.27
C GLU A 252 25.28 -13.98 -21.83
N PHE A 253 26.46 -13.36 -21.91
CA PHE A 253 26.67 -12.02 -22.44
C PHE A 253 27.68 -12.04 -23.58
N GLN A 254 27.63 -11.03 -24.47
CA GLN A 254 28.54 -10.90 -25.60
C GLN A 254 29.70 -9.96 -25.29
N THR A 255 29.44 -8.84 -24.58
CA THR A 255 30.45 -7.83 -24.26
C THR A 255 31.45 -8.32 -23.21
N PRO A 256 32.73 -7.96 -23.33
CA PRO A 256 33.74 -8.30 -22.32
C PRO A 256 33.40 -7.74 -20.94
N GLN A 257 32.78 -6.60 -20.86
CA GLN A 257 32.39 -5.93 -19.64
C GLN A 257 31.36 -6.78 -18.86
N LEU A 258 30.25 -7.18 -19.50
CA LEU A 258 29.21 -7.99 -18.87
C LEU A 258 29.66 -9.44 -18.62
N LYS A 259 30.53 -10.01 -19.47
CA LYS A 259 31.19 -11.29 -19.18
C LYS A 259 32.01 -11.24 -17.89
N THR A 260 32.78 -10.17 -17.71
CA THR A 260 33.58 -9.94 -16.50
C THR A 260 32.68 -9.79 -15.27
N PHE A 261 31.61 -9.00 -15.40
CA PHE A 261 30.60 -8.82 -14.36
C PHE A 261 29.94 -10.15 -13.96
N LEU A 262 29.47 -10.94 -14.93
CA LEU A 262 28.88 -12.26 -14.68
C LEU A 262 29.88 -13.22 -13.99
N SER A 263 31.16 -13.18 -14.41
CA SER A 263 32.22 -13.99 -13.80
C SER A 263 32.50 -13.59 -12.36
N LYS A 264 32.41 -12.29 -12.04
CA LYS A 264 32.53 -11.73 -10.69
C LYS A 264 31.39 -12.25 -9.81
N ILE A 265 30.15 -12.04 -10.20
CA ILE A 265 28.99 -12.37 -9.37
C ILE A 265 28.83 -13.88 -9.17
N LYS A 266 29.21 -14.72 -10.13
CA LYS A 266 29.22 -16.20 -9.99
C LYS A 266 30.14 -16.70 -8.87
N LYS A 267 31.13 -15.92 -8.43
CA LYS A 267 32.04 -16.25 -7.33
C LYS A 267 31.51 -15.85 -5.96
N LEU A 268 30.43 -15.09 -5.89
CA LEU A 268 29.88 -14.62 -4.63
C LEU A 268 29.21 -15.76 -3.85
N GLN A 269 29.41 -15.72 -2.54
CA GLN A 269 28.72 -16.53 -1.56
C GLN A 269 28.01 -15.59 -0.56
N LEU A 270 26.72 -15.75 -0.41
CA LEU A 270 25.90 -14.90 0.46
C LEU A 270 25.58 -15.65 1.76
N GLY A 271 25.92 -15.10 2.90
CA GLY A 271 25.51 -15.56 4.21
C GLY A 271 24.02 -15.28 4.48
N LEU A 272 23.51 -15.70 5.64
CA LEU A 272 22.08 -15.67 5.96
C LEU A 272 21.46 -14.25 5.89
N GLN A 273 22.24 -13.22 6.23
CA GLN A 273 21.77 -11.81 6.29
C GLN A 273 22.34 -10.92 5.17
N ASP A 274 23.20 -11.47 4.30
CA ASP A 274 23.83 -10.68 3.24
C ASP A 274 22.84 -10.42 2.12
N ASP A 275 22.68 -9.17 1.70
CA ASP A 275 21.89 -8.83 0.52
C ASP A 275 22.76 -8.83 -0.75
N PHE A 276 22.19 -9.32 -1.86
CA PHE A 276 22.79 -9.16 -3.17
C PHE A 276 22.63 -7.70 -3.61
N LYS A 277 23.75 -7.02 -3.82
CA LYS A 277 23.78 -5.64 -4.30
C LYS A 277 25.03 -5.41 -5.14
N GLU A 278 24.82 -5.17 -6.42
CA GLU A 278 25.89 -4.91 -7.39
C GLU A 278 25.49 -3.76 -8.33
N HIS A 279 26.46 -3.13 -8.94
CA HIS A 279 26.26 -2.05 -9.92
C HIS A 279 27.15 -2.26 -11.12
N ILE A 280 26.72 -1.78 -12.27
CA ILE A 280 27.50 -1.72 -13.49
C ILE A 280 27.13 -0.50 -14.32
N ASP A 281 28.14 0.23 -14.79
CA ASP A 281 27.99 1.25 -15.82
C ASP A 281 27.96 0.57 -17.17
N PHE A 282 26.92 0.81 -17.97
CA PHE A 282 26.81 0.22 -19.30
C PHE A 282 26.12 1.19 -20.26
N TYR A 283 26.77 1.58 -21.35
CA TYR A 283 26.29 2.54 -22.33
C TYR A 283 25.74 3.84 -21.74
N GLY A 284 26.41 4.38 -20.70
CA GLY A 284 26.05 5.64 -20.06
C GLY A 284 24.91 5.58 -19.05
N ASN A 285 24.36 4.41 -18.79
CA ASN A 285 23.43 4.16 -17.69
C ASN A 285 24.10 3.37 -16.56
N VAL A 286 23.78 3.71 -15.31
CA VAL A 286 24.16 2.90 -14.14
C VAL A 286 23.02 1.93 -13.85
N TYR A 287 23.31 0.65 -13.90
CA TYR A 287 22.35 -0.41 -13.57
C TYR A 287 22.64 -0.97 -12.18
N SER A 288 21.65 -0.92 -11.31
CA SER A 288 21.71 -1.44 -9.95
C SER A 288 20.98 -2.77 -9.87
N PHE A 289 21.69 -3.80 -9.42
CA PHE A 289 21.17 -5.16 -9.17
C PHE A 289 20.91 -5.29 -7.69
N MET A 290 19.65 -5.49 -7.29
CA MET A 290 19.23 -5.47 -5.89
C MET A 290 18.07 -6.43 -5.65
N LYS A 291 17.78 -6.75 -4.39
CA LYS A 291 16.61 -7.57 -3.99
C LYS A 291 15.28 -7.13 -4.63
N GLY A 292 15.13 -5.87 -5.00
CA GLY A 292 13.94 -5.32 -5.65
C GLY A 292 13.86 -5.55 -7.16
N GLY A 293 14.93 -6.04 -7.80
CA GLY A 293 15.08 -6.20 -9.23
C GLY A 293 16.07 -5.19 -9.84
N LEU A 294 16.27 -5.27 -11.16
CA LEU A 294 17.14 -4.38 -11.93
C LEU A 294 16.56 -2.98 -12.01
N HIS A 295 17.37 -1.97 -11.71
CA HIS A 295 16.96 -0.57 -11.84
C HIS A 295 18.07 0.26 -12.48
N THR A 296 17.69 1.18 -13.38
CA THR A 296 18.59 2.27 -13.78
C THR A 296 18.59 3.36 -12.72
N GLU A 297 19.77 3.92 -12.42
CA GLU A 297 19.88 5.09 -11.54
C GLU A 297 19.57 6.37 -12.33
N ASN A 298 18.31 6.51 -12.75
CA ASN A 298 17.86 7.67 -13.51
C ASN A 298 17.68 8.88 -12.60
N GLY A 299 18.36 9.97 -12.93
CA GLY A 299 18.02 11.31 -12.45
C GLY A 299 16.83 11.90 -13.22
N PRO A 300 16.46 13.17 -12.92
CA PRO A 300 15.39 13.85 -13.62
C PRO A 300 15.71 13.99 -15.12
N LYS A 301 14.80 13.48 -15.95
CA LYS A 301 14.93 13.47 -17.42
C LYS A 301 13.57 13.55 -18.08
N ILE A 302 13.50 14.16 -19.27
CA ILE A 302 12.32 14.17 -20.12
C ILE A 302 12.68 13.56 -21.46
N PHE A 303 11.90 12.59 -21.91
CA PHE A 303 11.99 12.00 -23.22
C PHE A 303 10.67 12.20 -23.96
N GLU A 304 10.75 12.55 -25.25
CA GLU A 304 9.61 12.72 -26.13
C GLU A 304 9.83 11.91 -27.41
N ALA A 305 8.76 11.31 -27.89
CA ALA A 305 8.70 10.73 -29.23
C ALA A 305 8.59 11.87 -30.25
N ASP A 306 9.11 11.66 -31.43
CA ASP A 306 9.12 12.64 -32.51
C ASP A 306 8.91 11.97 -33.88
N GLU A 307 9.20 12.68 -34.97
CA GLU A 307 9.01 12.15 -36.34
C GLU A 307 9.95 10.97 -36.62
N ASP A 308 11.13 10.93 -36.02
CA ASP A 308 12.15 9.91 -36.27
C ASP A 308 12.21 8.82 -35.18
N TYR A 309 11.75 9.12 -33.95
CA TYR A 309 11.91 8.24 -32.78
C TYR A 309 10.57 7.89 -32.11
N GLU A 310 10.48 6.65 -31.64
CA GLU A 310 9.43 6.18 -30.73
C GLU A 310 10.00 5.92 -29.33
N ILE A 311 9.12 5.97 -28.32
CA ILE A 311 9.40 5.52 -26.96
C ILE A 311 8.54 4.31 -26.67
N ILE A 312 9.19 3.18 -26.44
CA ILE A 312 8.53 1.89 -26.23
C ILE A 312 8.97 1.33 -24.89
N ASP A 313 8.00 0.86 -24.13
CA ASP A 313 8.19 0.16 -22.86
C ASP A 313 7.84 -1.33 -23.06
N TRP A 314 8.77 -2.21 -22.73
CA TRP A 314 8.61 -3.64 -22.79
C TRP A 314 8.57 -4.21 -21.39
N ASP A 315 7.38 -4.59 -20.92
CA ASP A 315 7.16 -5.25 -19.63
C ASP A 315 7.11 -6.77 -19.82
N VAL A 316 7.78 -7.54 -18.94
CA VAL A 316 7.70 -9.01 -18.98
C VAL A 316 6.43 -9.49 -18.26
N SER A 317 5.58 -10.18 -19.00
CA SER A 317 4.32 -10.70 -18.48
C SER A 317 4.53 -11.73 -17.37
N SER A 318 3.99 -11.43 -16.17
CA SER A 318 4.10 -12.33 -14.99
C SER A 318 5.54 -12.79 -14.70
N TYR A 319 6.49 -11.88 -14.70
CA TYR A 319 7.92 -12.16 -14.75
C TYR A 319 8.41 -13.17 -13.70
N TYR A 320 8.24 -12.88 -12.40
CA TYR A 320 8.73 -13.78 -11.34
C TYR A 320 8.07 -15.17 -11.35
N PRO A 321 6.76 -15.29 -11.56
CA PRO A 321 6.14 -16.58 -11.83
C PRO A 321 6.75 -17.34 -13.02
N ALA A 322 6.96 -16.67 -14.14
CA ALA A 322 7.55 -17.26 -15.34
C ALA A 322 8.98 -17.76 -15.07
N ILE A 323 9.80 -16.98 -14.36
CA ILE A 323 11.16 -17.41 -13.95
C ILE A 323 11.11 -18.70 -13.12
N ILE A 324 10.23 -18.78 -12.13
CA ILE A 324 10.11 -19.95 -11.25
C ILE A 324 9.65 -21.17 -12.05
N ILE A 325 8.58 -21.03 -12.85
CA ILE A 325 7.94 -22.11 -13.58
C ILE A 325 8.84 -22.64 -14.72
N ASN A 326 9.33 -21.74 -15.59
CA ASN A 326 10.09 -22.11 -16.79
C ASN A 326 11.47 -22.70 -16.45
N ASN A 327 12.05 -22.30 -15.32
CA ASN A 327 13.30 -22.88 -14.82
C ASN A 327 13.12 -24.07 -13.87
N GLY A 328 11.88 -24.52 -13.65
CA GLY A 328 11.58 -25.68 -12.81
C GLY A 328 11.99 -25.51 -11.35
N LYS A 329 11.87 -24.29 -10.78
CA LYS A 329 12.32 -23.99 -9.42
C LYS A 329 11.19 -24.10 -8.41
N PHE A 330 11.53 -24.49 -7.20
CA PHE A 330 10.60 -24.65 -6.09
C PHE A 330 11.35 -24.58 -4.76
N PRO A 331 10.66 -24.29 -3.64
CA PRO A 331 11.26 -24.38 -2.31
C PRO A 331 11.74 -25.82 -2.05
N ALA A 332 13.00 -25.99 -1.67
CA ALA A 332 13.65 -27.31 -1.62
C ALA A 332 12.91 -28.32 -0.73
N HIS A 333 12.31 -27.87 0.38
CA HIS A 333 11.58 -28.71 1.32
C HIS A 333 10.16 -29.09 0.86
N LEU A 334 9.61 -28.41 -0.14
CA LEU A 334 8.26 -28.66 -0.65
C LEU A 334 8.24 -29.60 -1.86
N GLY A 335 9.36 -29.69 -2.59
CA GLY A 335 9.51 -30.62 -3.72
C GLY A 335 8.79 -30.17 -5.00
N LYS A 336 8.81 -31.07 -5.99
CA LYS A 336 8.21 -30.83 -7.32
C LYS A 336 6.68 -30.67 -7.27
N GLU A 337 6.05 -31.20 -6.24
CA GLU A 337 4.61 -31.07 -5.99
C GLU A 337 4.20 -29.61 -5.87
N PHE A 338 5.02 -28.80 -5.19
CA PHE A 338 4.81 -27.36 -5.10
C PHE A 338 4.82 -26.71 -6.49
N LEU A 339 5.79 -27.05 -7.33
CA LEU A 339 5.89 -26.50 -8.68
C LEU A 339 4.67 -26.87 -9.53
N ARG A 340 4.18 -28.12 -9.43
CA ARG A 340 2.99 -28.57 -10.17
C ARG A 340 1.74 -27.78 -9.74
N GLY A 341 1.48 -27.68 -8.43
CA GLY A 341 0.35 -26.91 -7.91
C GLY A 341 0.46 -25.40 -8.26
N TYR A 342 1.66 -24.85 -8.21
CA TYR A 342 1.91 -23.47 -8.61
C TYR A 342 1.64 -23.23 -10.10
N LYS A 343 2.09 -24.14 -10.96
CA LYS A 343 1.83 -24.09 -12.39
C LYS A 343 0.34 -24.21 -12.71
N GLN A 344 -0.40 -25.08 -12.03
CA GLN A 344 -1.85 -25.19 -12.21
C GLN A 344 -2.59 -23.88 -11.91
N MET A 345 -2.22 -23.19 -10.82
CA MET A 345 -2.80 -21.86 -10.53
C MET A 345 -2.45 -20.84 -11.62
N PHE A 346 -1.23 -20.86 -12.11
CA PHE A 346 -0.78 -19.98 -13.18
C PHE A 346 -1.55 -20.25 -14.49
N ASP A 347 -1.64 -21.51 -14.89
CA ASP A 347 -2.35 -21.93 -16.10
C ASP A 347 -3.85 -21.59 -16.01
N LYS A 348 -4.51 -21.87 -14.87
CA LYS A 348 -5.92 -21.50 -14.63
C LYS A 348 -6.13 -19.98 -14.75
N ARG A 349 -5.20 -19.19 -14.25
CA ARG A 349 -5.26 -17.73 -14.41
C ARG A 349 -5.18 -17.30 -15.88
N LEU A 350 -4.26 -17.89 -16.65
CA LEU A 350 -4.11 -17.57 -18.08
C LEU A 350 -5.34 -17.97 -18.87
N GLU A 351 -5.94 -19.11 -18.60
CA GLU A 351 -7.20 -19.58 -19.22
C GLU A 351 -8.36 -18.62 -18.95
N LEU A 352 -8.50 -18.15 -17.71
CA LEU A 352 -9.58 -17.25 -17.29
C LEU A 352 -9.38 -15.78 -17.71
N LYS A 353 -8.13 -15.33 -17.92
CA LYS A 353 -7.79 -13.92 -18.24
C LYS A 353 -8.59 -13.34 -19.41
N PRO A 354 -8.80 -14.04 -20.54
CA PRO A 354 -9.62 -13.52 -21.65
C PRO A 354 -11.10 -13.35 -21.28
N LEU A 355 -11.65 -14.25 -20.45
CA LEU A 355 -13.04 -14.26 -20.03
C LEU A 355 -13.33 -13.13 -19.02
N ALA A 356 -12.34 -12.71 -18.23
CA ALA A 356 -12.43 -11.66 -17.24
C ALA A 356 -12.84 -10.28 -17.81
N LYS A 357 -12.68 -10.07 -19.11
CA LYS A 357 -13.12 -8.84 -19.79
C LYS A 357 -14.66 -8.73 -19.89
N LYS A 358 -15.37 -9.84 -19.79
CA LYS A 358 -16.83 -9.92 -19.99
C LYS A 358 -17.61 -10.30 -18.75
N ASP A 359 -16.94 -10.85 -17.74
CA ASP A 359 -17.55 -11.38 -16.52
C ASP A 359 -16.85 -10.82 -15.28
N LYS A 360 -17.61 -10.11 -14.43
CA LYS A 360 -17.10 -9.47 -13.20
C LYS A 360 -16.63 -10.49 -12.17
N LYS A 361 -17.33 -11.63 -12.03
CA LYS A 361 -16.96 -12.73 -11.14
C LYS A 361 -15.62 -13.33 -11.57
N ILE A 362 -15.49 -13.64 -12.86
CA ILE A 362 -14.23 -14.17 -13.42
C ILE A 362 -13.10 -13.15 -13.26
N LYS A 363 -13.35 -11.85 -13.43
CA LYS A 363 -12.37 -10.78 -13.19
C LYS A 363 -11.84 -10.82 -11.76
N GLY A 364 -12.72 -10.99 -10.78
CA GLY A 364 -12.36 -11.14 -9.37
C GLY A 364 -11.49 -12.38 -9.12
N ILE A 365 -11.89 -13.53 -9.64
CA ILE A 365 -11.13 -14.80 -9.53
C ILE A 365 -9.74 -14.67 -10.16
N VAL A 366 -9.63 -14.09 -11.37
CA VAL A 366 -8.34 -13.84 -12.04
C VAL A 366 -7.47 -12.90 -11.22
N GLY A 367 -8.05 -11.88 -10.57
CA GLY A 367 -7.37 -10.99 -9.64
C GLY A 367 -6.80 -11.74 -8.43
N ALA A 368 -7.58 -12.61 -7.80
CA ALA A 368 -7.14 -13.43 -6.66
C ALA A 368 -6.02 -14.41 -7.07
N LEU A 369 -6.17 -15.09 -8.20
CA LEU A 369 -5.11 -15.96 -8.75
C LEU A 369 -3.84 -15.18 -9.08
N LYS A 370 -3.94 -13.95 -9.61
CA LYS A 370 -2.79 -13.07 -9.86
C LYS A 370 -2.04 -12.76 -8.57
N LEU A 371 -2.77 -12.43 -7.50
CA LEU A 371 -2.17 -12.16 -6.19
C LEU A 371 -1.52 -13.40 -5.60
N ALA A 372 -2.16 -14.57 -5.68
CA ALA A 372 -1.61 -15.83 -5.22
C ALA A 372 -0.28 -16.15 -5.92
N VAL A 373 -0.31 -16.14 -7.26
CA VAL A 373 0.85 -16.47 -8.09
C VAL A 373 2.02 -15.50 -7.85
N ASN A 374 1.77 -14.18 -7.82
CA ASN A 374 2.81 -13.18 -7.61
C ASN A 374 3.35 -13.18 -6.16
N SER A 375 2.57 -13.63 -5.18
CA SER A 375 2.97 -13.61 -3.77
C SER A 375 4.04 -14.64 -3.41
N VAL A 376 4.24 -15.68 -4.22
CA VAL A 376 5.21 -16.76 -3.97
C VAL A 376 6.62 -16.20 -3.80
N TYR A 377 7.05 -15.26 -4.63
CA TYR A 377 8.33 -14.58 -4.50
C TYR A 377 8.50 -13.91 -3.13
N GLY A 378 7.55 -13.03 -2.75
CA GLY A 378 7.59 -12.36 -1.45
C GLY A 378 7.58 -13.33 -0.27
N LYS A 379 6.76 -14.38 -0.35
CA LYS A 379 6.67 -15.43 0.69
C LYS A 379 7.95 -16.27 0.78
N SER A 380 8.63 -16.53 -0.33
CA SER A 380 9.91 -17.24 -0.34
C SER A 380 11.04 -16.43 0.33
N SER A 381 10.88 -15.10 0.45
CA SER A 381 11.81 -14.20 1.13
C SER A 381 11.51 -13.97 2.61
N ASP A 382 10.31 -14.31 3.08
CA ASP A 382 9.86 -14.11 4.45
C ASP A 382 10.23 -15.30 5.35
N MET A 383 11.16 -15.08 6.27
CA MET A 383 11.67 -16.12 7.19
C MET A 383 10.59 -16.79 8.06
N GLN A 384 9.45 -16.14 8.27
CA GLN A 384 8.35 -16.70 9.05
C GLN A 384 7.38 -17.52 8.18
N ASN A 385 7.51 -17.44 6.86
CA ASN A 385 6.59 -18.10 5.94
C ASN A 385 7.01 -19.58 5.71
N TRP A 386 6.01 -20.43 5.57
CA TRP A 386 6.21 -21.87 5.28
C TRP A 386 6.84 -22.16 3.90
N ILE A 387 6.75 -21.21 2.95
CA ILE A 387 7.37 -21.27 1.61
C ILE A 387 8.83 -20.80 1.65
N TYR A 388 9.30 -20.21 2.76
CA TYR A 388 10.62 -19.58 2.81
C TYR A 388 11.72 -20.50 2.26
N ASP A 389 12.38 -20.05 1.22
CA ASP A 389 13.65 -20.61 0.69
C ASP A 389 14.40 -19.47 -0.02
N ARG A 390 15.37 -18.92 0.66
CA ARG A 390 16.13 -17.78 0.16
C ARG A 390 16.84 -18.06 -1.17
N GLN A 391 17.19 -19.32 -1.47
CA GLN A 391 17.79 -19.67 -2.76
C GLN A 391 16.78 -19.51 -3.90
N LEU A 392 15.49 -19.83 -3.67
CA LEU A 392 14.43 -19.57 -4.63
C LEU A 392 14.26 -18.07 -4.88
N THR A 393 14.25 -17.27 -3.80
CA THR A 393 14.18 -15.80 -3.90
C THR A 393 15.33 -15.24 -4.71
N MET A 394 16.58 -15.62 -4.36
CA MET A 394 17.77 -15.13 -5.06
C MET A 394 17.84 -15.63 -6.51
N PHE A 395 17.43 -16.86 -6.77
CA PHE A 395 17.31 -17.36 -8.14
C PHE A 395 16.35 -16.53 -8.98
N THR A 396 15.20 -16.21 -8.42
CA THR A 396 14.16 -15.43 -9.13
C THR A 396 14.65 -14.03 -9.44
N THR A 397 15.23 -13.33 -8.45
CA THR A 397 15.69 -11.95 -8.62
C THR A 397 16.89 -11.88 -9.56
N ILE A 398 17.97 -12.62 -9.26
CA ILE A 398 19.24 -12.53 -10.00
C ILE A 398 19.06 -13.02 -11.44
N THR A 399 18.31 -14.12 -11.65
CA THR A 399 18.00 -14.57 -13.02
C THR A 399 17.19 -13.52 -13.78
N GLY A 400 16.19 -12.90 -13.13
CA GLY A 400 15.40 -11.84 -13.76
C GLY A 400 16.25 -10.64 -14.14
N GLU A 401 17.05 -10.13 -13.22
CA GLU A 401 17.95 -9.00 -13.48
C GLU A 401 18.91 -9.28 -14.64
N LEU A 402 19.53 -10.45 -14.65
CA LEU A 402 20.49 -10.83 -15.69
C LEU A 402 19.80 -11.09 -17.04
N SER A 403 18.59 -11.65 -17.05
CA SER A 403 17.83 -11.85 -18.29
C SER A 403 17.43 -10.53 -18.94
N LEU A 404 16.97 -9.54 -18.14
CA LEU A 404 16.74 -8.18 -18.66
C LEU A 404 18.04 -7.54 -19.15
N MET A 405 19.15 -7.75 -18.43
CA MET A 405 20.45 -7.21 -18.86
C MET A 405 20.93 -7.83 -20.16
N MET A 406 20.57 -9.10 -20.47
CA MET A 406 20.82 -9.68 -21.80
C MET A 406 20.05 -8.95 -22.90
N LEU A 407 18.77 -8.62 -22.65
CA LEU A 407 17.95 -7.85 -23.61
C LEU A 407 18.53 -6.44 -23.82
N ILE A 408 18.91 -5.79 -22.72
CA ILE A 408 19.55 -4.46 -22.72
C ILE A 408 20.86 -4.50 -23.51
N GLU A 409 21.69 -5.53 -23.33
CA GLU A 409 22.92 -5.71 -24.09
C GLU A 409 22.65 -5.77 -25.58
N GLN A 410 21.65 -6.55 -26.03
CA GLN A 410 21.30 -6.66 -27.44
C GLN A 410 20.78 -5.34 -28.01
N TYR A 411 19.99 -4.58 -27.26
CA TYR A 411 19.52 -3.28 -27.68
C TYR A 411 20.68 -2.30 -27.89
N GLU A 412 21.55 -2.15 -26.90
CA GLU A 412 22.66 -1.18 -26.96
C GLU A 412 23.70 -1.56 -28.03
N LEU A 413 23.94 -2.86 -28.27
CA LEU A 413 24.82 -3.32 -29.35
C LEU A 413 24.28 -3.03 -30.76
N ASN A 414 22.98 -2.75 -30.87
CA ASN A 414 22.30 -2.47 -32.13
C ASN A 414 21.76 -1.03 -32.21
N ASP A 415 22.38 -0.09 -31.52
CA ASP A 415 22.02 1.34 -31.49
C ASP A 415 20.56 1.63 -31.03
N ILE A 416 19.97 0.73 -30.27
CA ILE A 416 18.66 0.92 -29.62
C ILE A 416 18.92 1.40 -28.19
N HIS A 417 18.62 2.67 -27.93
CA HIS A 417 18.99 3.29 -26.67
C HIS A 417 18.01 2.99 -25.53
N VAL A 418 18.52 2.37 -24.45
CA VAL A 418 17.76 2.11 -23.22
C VAL A 418 17.72 3.37 -22.36
N ILE A 419 16.52 3.85 -22.06
CA ILE A 419 16.32 5.05 -21.24
C ILE A 419 15.94 4.73 -19.79
N SER A 420 15.36 3.55 -19.54
CA SER A 420 15.06 3.08 -18.18
C SER A 420 14.95 1.56 -18.14
N ALA A 421 15.32 0.97 -17.01
CA ALA A 421 14.98 -0.40 -16.64
C ALA A 421 14.43 -0.40 -15.21
N ASN A 422 13.34 -1.14 -14.96
CA ASN A 422 12.69 -1.16 -13.66
C ASN A 422 12.02 -2.52 -13.39
N THR A 423 12.70 -3.37 -12.64
CA THR A 423 12.26 -4.67 -12.13
C THR A 423 11.91 -5.71 -13.21
N ASP A 424 10.89 -5.47 -14.00
CA ASP A 424 10.30 -6.36 -15.01
C ASP A 424 10.13 -5.73 -16.40
N GLY A 425 10.59 -4.48 -16.56
CA GLY A 425 10.45 -3.73 -17.79
C GLY A 425 11.71 -2.99 -18.22
N VAL A 426 11.79 -2.74 -19.53
CA VAL A 426 12.84 -1.95 -20.18
C VAL A 426 12.17 -0.94 -21.12
N THR A 427 12.44 0.34 -20.88
CA THR A 427 11.96 1.43 -21.73
C THR A 427 13.07 1.87 -22.66
N ILE A 428 12.81 1.96 -23.94
CA ILE A 428 13.75 2.34 -24.99
C ILE A 428 13.29 3.59 -25.74
N LYS A 429 14.24 4.38 -26.24
CA LYS A 429 14.00 5.36 -27.30
C LYS A 429 14.66 4.85 -28.57
N ILE A 430 13.88 4.58 -29.60
CA ILE A 430 14.30 3.85 -30.80
C ILE A 430 14.00 4.64 -32.06
N LYS A 431 14.90 4.60 -33.03
CA LYS A 431 14.61 5.07 -34.39
C LYS A 431 13.60 4.15 -35.08
N LYS A 432 12.66 4.72 -35.82
CA LYS A 432 11.58 3.97 -36.45
C LYS A 432 12.09 2.91 -37.44
N ASP A 433 13.18 3.15 -38.09
CA ASP A 433 13.83 2.20 -39.03
C ASP A 433 14.42 0.97 -38.34
N LEU A 434 14.73 1.05 -37.03
CA LEU A 434 15.24 -0.05 -36.21
C LEU A 434 14.13 -0.92 -35.58
N ILE A 435 12.84 -0.54 -35.70
CA ILE A 435 11.73 -1.29 -35.10
C ILE A 435 11.67 -2.75 -35.57
N PRO A 436 11.88 -3.08 -36.86
CA PRO A 436 11.92 -4.49 -37.29
C PRO A 436 13.03 -5.28 -36.58
N LEU A 437 14.22 -4.74 -36.46
CA LEU A 437 15.36 -5.37 -35.77
C LEU A 437 15.05 -5.56 -34.28
N MET A 438 14.43 -4.58 -33.62
CA MET A 438 13.99 -4.71 -32.24
C MET A 438 13.03 -5.92 -32.05
N TYR A 439 12.09 -6.15 -32.97
CA TYR A 439 11.21 -7.31 -32.89
C TYR A 439 11.96 -8.63 -33.08
N GLU A 440 12.98 -8.68 -33.91
CA GLU A 440 13.86 -9.84 -34.06
C GLU A 440 14.63 -10.12 -32.75
N ILE A 441 15.23 -9.10 -32.15
CA ILE A 441 15.92 -9.19 -30.85
C ILE A 441 14.95 -9.70 -29.75
N ASN A 442 13.76 -9.12 -29.69
CA ASN A 442 12.74 -9.51 -28.71
C ASN A 442 12.32 -10.98 -28.89
N LYS A 443 12.13 -11.39 -30.14
CA LYS A 443 11.75 -12.77 -30.47
C LYS A 443 12.84 -13.74 -30.03
N ASP A 444 14.10 -13.49 -30.37
CA ASP A 444 15.23 -14.33 -30.00
C ASP A 444 15.37 -14.43 -28.48
N TRP A 445 15.17 -13.30 -27.76
CA TRP A 445 15.20 -13.29 -26.32
C TRP A 445 14.02 -14.07 -25.70
N MET A 446 12.79 -13.90 -26.25
CA MET A 446 11.62 -14.67 -25.79
C MET A 446 11.77 -16.16 -26.08
N ASP A 447 12.30 -16.54 -27.24
CA ASP A 447 12.55 -17.94 -27.62
C ASP A 447 13.59 -18.58 -26.70
N LEU A 448 14.62 -17.85 -26.28
CA LEU A 448 15.66 -18.31 -25.37
C LEU A 448 15.18 -18.44 -23.93
N THR A 449 14.48 -17.43 -23.43
CA THR A 449 14.07 -17.32 -22.01
C THR A 449 12.72 -17.98 -21.72
N GLN A 450 11.89 -18.14 -22.76
CA GLN A 450 10.50 -18.57 -22.66
C GLN A 450 9.64 -17.57 -21.83
N TYR A 451 10.00 -16.27 -21.84
CA TYR A 451 9.23 -15.20 -21.24
C TYR A 451 8.48 -14.44 -22.34
N GLU A 452 7.41 -13.77 -21.97
CA GLU A 452 6.59 -12.98 -22.91
C GLU A 452 6.75 -11.49 -22.63
N LEU A 453 6.94 -10.68 -23.69
CA LEU A 453 7.04 -9.23 -23.61
C LEU A 453 5.71 -8.60 -24.02
N GLU A 454 5.21 -7.66 -23.21
CA GLU A 454 4.04 -6.82 -23.45
C GLU A 454 4.49 -5.40 -23.80
N ARG A 455 4.04 -4.86 -24.96
CA ARG A 455 4.43 -3.53 -25.47
C ARG A 455 3.50 -2.44 -24.95
N THR A 456 4.08 -1.32 -24.50
CA THR A 456 3.37 -0.06 -24.24
C THR A 456 4.10 1.07 -24.95
N ASP A 457 3.34 1.93 -25.66
CA ASP A 457 3.90 3.04 -26.42
C ASP A 457 3.65 4.36 -25.70
N TYR A 458 4.70 5.15 -25.54
CA TYR A 458 4.65 6.48 -24.91
C TYR A 458 4.92 7.57 -25.94
N SER A 459 4.14 8.65 -25.90
CA SER A 459 4.46 9.91 -26.59
C SER A 459 5.46 10.74 -25.80
N LYS A 460 5.43 10.64 -24.45
CA LYS A 460 6.30 11.40 -23.56
C LYS A 460 6.45 10.68 -22.23
N ILE A 461 7.66 10.72 -21.65
CA ILE A 461 7.90 10.25 -20.30
C ILE A 461 8.79 11.25 -19.53
N ILE A 462 8.41 11.56 -18.32
CA ILE A 462 9.06 12.51 -17.44
C ILE A 462 9.47 11.76 -16.16
N PHE A 463 10.75 11.61 -15.93
CA PHE A 463 11.32 11.04 -14.72
C PHE A 463 11.72 12.14 -13.74
N SER A 464 11.33 12.00 -12.47
CA SER A 464 12.01 12.62 -11.33
C SER A 464 13.06 11.68 -10.75
N THR A 465 12.71 10.37 -10.69
CA THR A 465 13.59 9.22 -10.45
C THR A 465 13.03 8.02 -11.23
N VAL A 466 13.69 6.86 -11.20
CA VAL A 466 13.19 5.64 -11.85
C VAL A 466 11.82 5.20 -11.28
N ASN A 467 11.53 5.54 -10.02
CA ASN A 467 10.28 5.20 -9.32
C ASN A 467 9.29 6.36 -9.23
N ASP A 468 9.67 7.56 -9.64
CA ASP A 468 8.85 8.77 -9.63
C ASP A 468 8.77 9.32 -11.04
N TYR A 469 7.71 8.96 -11.76
CA TYR A 469 7.56 9.36 -13.16
C TYR A 469 6.10 9.61 -13.56
N LEU A 470 5.95 10.38 -14.65
CA LEU A 470 4.72 10.58 -15.39
C LEU A 470 4.96 10.20 -16.85
N ALA A 471 4.17 9.29 -17.40
CA ALA A 471 4.24 8.89 -18.80
C ALA A 471 2.89 9.10 -19.49
N ILE A 472 2.95 9.66 -20.71
CA ILE A 472 1.79 9.88 -21.57
C ILE A 472 1.84 8.83 -22.65
N MET A 473 0.84 7.95 -22.69
CA MET A 473 0.72 6.93 -23.71
C MET A 473 0.26 7.53 -25.04
N THR A 474 0.53 6.86 -26.14
CA THR A 474 0.10 7.29 -27.47
C THR A 474 -1.42 7.34 -27.65
N ASN A 475 -2.19 6.59 -26.84
CA ASN A 475 -3.65 6.64 -26.76
C ASN A 475 -4.20 7.79 -25.89
N GLY A 476 -3.31 8.59 -25.27
CA GLY A 476 -3.65 9.71 -24.40
C GLY A 476 -3.84 9.33 -22.91
N GLU A 477 -3.74 8.07 -22.54
CA GLU A 477 -3.76 7.65 -21.12
C GLU A 477 -2.48 8.10 -20.41
N ILE A 478 -2.59 8.41 -19.10
CA ILE A 478 -1.48 8.90 -18.29
C ILE A 478 -1.16 7.88 -17.20
N LYS A 479 0.06 7.34 -17.23
CA LYS A 479 0.61 6.49 -16.17
C LYS A 479 1.41 7.35 -15.21
N LYS A 480 1.11 7.24 -13.91
CA LYS A 480 1.76 8.06 -12.85
C LYS A 480 2.33 7.18 -11.76
N LYS A 481 3.48 7.58 -11.20
CA LYS A 481 4.12 6.88 -10.09
C LYS A 481 4.84 7.88 -9.17
N GLY A 482 4.91 7.56 -7.87
CA GLY A 482 5.61 8.38 -6.88
C GLY A 482 5.01 9.78 -6.71
N ASP A 483 5.84 10.80 -6.83
CA ASP A 483 5.48 12.21 -6.62
C ASP A 483 4.40 12.76 -7.58
N PHE A 484 4.14 12.04 -8.67
CA PHE A 484 3.10 12.41 -9.64
C PHE A 484 1.74 11.75 -9.37
N LEU A 485 1.64 10.89 -8.35
CA LEU A 485 0.37 10.23 -8.03
C LEU A 485 -0.66 11.27 -7.57
N THR A 486 -1.83 11.25 -8.21
CA THR A 486 -3.02 12.00 -7.80
C THR A 486 -4.06 11.11 -7.13
N ASP A 487 -3.96 9.80 -7.36
CA ASP A 487 -4.82 8.78 -6.79
C ASP A 487 -4.05 8.02 -5.71
N PHE A 488 -4.61 7.97 -4.51
CA PHE A 488 -3.94 7.40 -3.34
C PHE A 488 -4.73 6.22 -2.77
N GLU A 489 -4.02 5.17 -2.38
CA GLU A 489 -4.59 4.15 -1.52
C GLU A 489 -4.78 4.70 -0.10
N LEU A 490 -5.86 4.30 0.58
CA LEU A 490 -6.23 4.81 1.91
C LEU A 490 -5.15 4.65 3.00
N HIS A 491 -4.17 3.78 2.81
CA HIS A 491 -3.05 3.64 3.75
C HIS A 491 -1.89 4.61 3.45
N LYS A 492 -1.90 5.29 2.30
CA LYS A 492 -0.91 6.29 1.92
C LYS A 492 -1.36 7.68 2.36
N ASN A 493 -0.41 8.59 2.51
CA ASN A 493 -0.70 9.97 2.87
C ASN A 493 -0.92 10.81 1.60
N LYS A 494 -2.10 11.39 1.45
CA LYS A 494 -2.44 12.27 0.33
C LYS A 494 -2.24 13.77 0.61
N SER A 495 -1.48 14.13 1.63
CA SER A 495 -1.20 15.54 2.00
C SER A 495 -0.77 16.38 0.79
N ALA A 496 -1.34 17.58 0.69
CA ALA A 496 -1.08 18.55 -0.38
C ALA A 496 -1.25 17.97 -1.81
N ARG A 497 -2.35 17.24 -2.04
CA ARG A 497 -2.67 16.61 -3.34
C ARG A 497 -2.71 17.62 -4.50
N ILE A 498 -2.92 18.90 -4.23
CA ILE A 498 -2.84 19.98 -5.22
C ILE A 498 -1.47 20.03 -5.92
N VAL A 499 -0.39 19.60 -5.25
CA VAL A 499 0.96 19.61 -5.82
C VAL A 499 1.08 18.62 -6.99
N PRO A 500 0.82 17.30 -6.84
CA PRO A 500 0.82 16.38 -7.97
C PRO A 500 -0.22 16.73 -9.05
N ILE A 501 -1.37 17.32 -8.70
CA ILE A 501 -2.35 17.83 -9.69
C ILE A 501 -1.71 18.93 -10.54
N ALA A 502 -1.00 19.87 -9.92
CA ALA A 502 -0.34 20.97 -10.63
C ALA A 502 0.82 20.45 -11.51
N LEU A 503 1.58 19.46 -11.05
CA LEU A 503 2.65 18.82 -11.82
C LEU A 503 2.09 18.12 -13.06
N GLU A 504 1.01 17.35 -12.91
CA GLU A 504 0.33 16.70 -14.02
C GLU A 504 -0.11 17.72 -15.08
N ARG A 505 -0.83 18.78 -14.66
CA ARG A 505 -1.31 19.82 -15.57
C ARG A 505 -0.17 20.58 -16.27
N TYR A 506 0.94 20.78 -15.57
CA TYR A 506 2.11 21.44 -16.14
C TYR A 506 2.78 20.56 -17.22
N PHE A 507 3.08 19.31 -16.91
CA PHE A 507 3.84 18.45 -17.81
C PHE A 507 3.00 17.87 -18.97
N VAL A 508 1.70 17.69 -18.76
CA VAL A 508 0.79 17.10 -19.77
C VAL A 508 0.20 18.21 -20.66
N TYR A 509 -0.33 19.27 -20.05
CA TYR A 509 -1.13 20.28 -20.76
C TYR A 509 -0.41 21.62 -20.89
N GLY A 510 0.79 21.79 -20.35
CA GLY A 510 1.52 23.05 -20.37
C GLY A 510 0.91 24.15 -19.50
N THR A 511 -0.05 23.83 -18.62
CA THR A 511 -0.70 24.80 -17.76
C THR A 511 0.27 25.26 -16.66
N PRO A 512 0.51 26.58 -16.49
CA PRO A 512 1.38 27.06 -15.43
C PRO A 512 0.93 26.60 -14.04
N VAL A 513 1.92 26.27 -13.17
CA VAL A 513 1.68 25.74 -11.82
C VAL A 513 0.79 26.69 -10.99
N ASP A 514 1.10 27.99 -11.02
CA ASP A 514 0.37 29.04 -10.29
C ASP A 514 -1.08 29.16 -10.77
N VAL A 515 -1.33 29.04 -12.08
CA VAL A 515 -2.69 29.06 -12.66
C VAL A 515 -3.49 27.88 -12.12
N THR A 516 -2.91 26.68 -12.12
CA THR A 516 -3.60 25.48 -11.61
C THR A 516 -3.93 25.64 -10.13
N ILE A 517 -2.95 26.04 -9.30
CA ILE A 517 -3.10 26.10 -7.85
C ILE A 517 -4.08 27.20 -7.44
N ARG A 518 -4.00 28.41 -8.03
CA ARG A 518 -4.90 29.53 -7.69
C ARG A 518 -6.33 29.34 -8.18
N SER A 519 -6.54 28.55 -9.24
CA SER A 519 -7.88 28.26 -9.77
C SER A 519 -8.57 27.10 -9.11
N HIS A 520 -7.86 26.28 -8.34
CA HIS A 520 -8.39 25.08 -7.69
C HIS A 520 -9.36 25.43 -6.56
N LYS A 521 -10.50 24.71 -6.47
CA LYS A 521 -11.61 25.07 -5.56
C LYS A 521 -11.83 24.08 -4.43
N ASP A 522 -11.18 22.90 -4.48
CA ASP A 522 -11.33 21.91 -3.42
C ASP A 522 -10.29 22.14 -2.31
N LEU A 523 -10.75 22.56 -1.14
CA LEU A 523 -9.87 22.84 0.00
C LEU A 523 -9.22 21.56 0.56
N TYR A 524 -9.85 20.38 0.40
CA TYR A 524 -9.27 19.12 0.84
C TYR A 524 -7.95 18.81 0.13
N ASP A 525 -7.79 19.22 -1.13
CA ASP A 525 -6.56 19.02 -1.89
C ASP A 525 -5.38 19.87 -1.42
N PHE A 526 -5.66 20.94 -0.65
CA PHE A 526 -4.64 21.74 0.02
C PHE A 526 -4.28 21.22 1.42
N CYS A 527 -5.08 20.31 1.98
CA CYS A 527 -4.88 19.85 3.34
C CYS A 527 -3.60 18.99 3.47
N LEU A 528 -2.93 19.20 4.59
CA LEU A 528 -1.85 18.37 5.10
C LEU A 528 -2.34 17.64 6.36
N ARG A 529 -1.68 16.55 6.69
CA ARG A 529 -1.99 15.74 7.86
C ARG A 529 -0.73 15.51 8.68
N GLN A 530 -0.86 15.72 9.98
CA GLN A 530 0.21 15.42 10.91
C GLN A 530 -0.32 14.57 12.08
N LYS A 531 0.42 13.56 12.52
CA LYS A 531 0.08 12.72 13.67
C LYS A 531 1.23 12.69 14.67
N ALA A 532 0.96 13.06 15.91
CA ALA A 532 1.88 12.94 17.02
C ALA A 532 1.82 11.53 17.64
N THR A 533 2.94 11.03 18.14
CA THR A 533 2.97 9.85 19.04
C THR A 533 2.51 10.23 20.44
N ARG A 534 2.29 9.24 21.32
CA ARG A 534 1.84 9.47 22.72
C ARG A 534 2.73 10.43 23.51
N SER A 535 4.00 10.54 23.13
CA SER A 535 5.00 11.39 23.77
C SER A 535 4.95 12.85 23.36
N PHE A 536 4.08 13.22 22.40
CA PHE A 536 4.02 14.55 21.81
C PHE A 536 2.58 15.00 21.58
N HIS A 537 2.39 16.30 21.52
CA HIS A 537 1.17 16.99 21.07
C HIS A 537 1.54 18.10 20.09
N TYR A 538 0.54 18.81 19.56
CA TYR A 538 0.75 19.99 18.72
C TYR A 538 0.33 21.24 19.47
N GLU A 539 1.15 22.29 19.34
CA GLU A 539 0.83 23.64 19.81
C GLU A 539 0.94 24.62 18.65
N GLY A 540 -0.03 25.49 18.55
CA GLY A 540 -0.03 26.59 17.61
C GLY A 540 0.02 27.92 18.32
N THR A 541 0.91 28.82 17.89
CA THR A 541 0.96 30.19 18.40
C THR A 541 0.45 31.13 17.33
N ASN A 542 -0.60 31.85 17.63
CA ASN A 542 -1.17 32.85 16.74
C ASN A 542 -0.21 34.04 16.63
N ARG A 543 0.20 34.37 15.41
CA ARG A 543 1.17 35.47 15.18
C ARG A 543 0.67 36.85 15.55
N THR A 544 -0.65 37.05 15.49
CA THR A 544 -1.27 38.37 15.73
C THR A 544 -1.58 38.58 17.20
N THR A 545 -2.15 37.56 17.87
CA THR A 545 -2.58 37.68 19.27
C THR A 545 -1.55 37.18 20.27
N GLY A 546 -0.60 36.32 19.81
CA GLY A 546 0.35 35.64 20.69
C GLY A 546 -0.24 34.48 21.51
N GLU A 547 -1.52 34.18 21.33
CA GLU A 547 -2.21 33.12 22.04
C GLU A 547 -1.70 31.75 21.57
N THR A 548 -1.55 30.82 22.52
CA THR A 548 -1.16 29.44 22.24
C THR A 548 -2.37 28.52 22.38
N THR A 549 -2.62 27.75 21.34
CA THR A 549 -3.66 26.71 21.30
C THR A 549 -3.02 25.34 21.30
N VAL A 550 -3.47 24.42 22.17
CA VAL A 550 -3.09 23.01 22.17
C VAL A 550 -4.05 22.27 21.25
N TYR A 551 -3.49 21.55 20.28
CA TYR A 551 -4.25 20.79 19.31
C TYR A 551 -4.24 19.29 19.60
N ASN A 552 -5.15 18.57 18.95
CA ASN A 552 -5.26 17.12 18.98
C ASN A 552 -3.98 16.43 18.47
N LYS A 553 -3.81 15.14 18.79
CA LYS A 553 -2.67 14.34 18.30
C LYS A 553 -2.70 14.11 16.80
N LEU A 554 -3.88 14.13 16.19
CA LEU A 554 -4.05 14.13 14.74
C LEU A 554 -4.65 15.48 14.34
N ILE A 555 -3.94 16.20 13.47
CA ILE A 555 -4.42 17.45 12.90
C ILE A 555 -4.50 17.37 11.38
N ARG A 556 -5.63 17.83 10.83
CA ARG A 556 -5.78 18.24 9.44
C ARG A 556 -5.62 19.76 9.39
N TYR A 557 -4.75 20.23 8.53
CA TYR A 557 -4.47 21.67 8.43
C TYR A 557 -4.08 22.03 7.00
N TYR A 558 -4.16 23.29 6.65
CA TYR A 558 -3.61 23.83 5.41
C TYR A 558 -2.77 25.07 5.69
N VAL A 559 -1.85 25.40 4.78
CA VAL A 559 -1.06 26.61 4.87
C VAL A 559 -1.95 27.79 4.47
N SER A 560 -2.04 28.79 5.34
CA SER A 560 -3.03 29.88 5.28
C SER A 560 -2.38 31.25 5.35
N ASN A 561 -3.15 32.28 5.00
CA ASN A 561 -2.70 33.65 5.11
C ASN A 561 -2.79 34.19 6.55
N ASP A 562 -3.64 33.58 7.38
CA ASP A 562 -3.79 33.83 8.81
C ASP A 562 -3.87 32.50 9.60
N GLY A 563 -3.61 32.56 10.88
CA GLY A 563 -3.67 31.38 11.77
C GLY A 563 -2.43 31.25 12.62
N ASP A 564 -2.04 30.00 12.89
CA ASP A 564 -1.02 29.67 13.87
C ASP A 564 0.26 29.13 13.23
N LYS A 565 1.38 29.45 13.83
CA LYS A 565 2.64 28.72 13.63
C LYS A 565 2.60 27.50 14.50
N ILE A 566 2.57 26.32 13.89
CA ILE A 566 2.34 25.05 14.58
C ILE A 566 3.65 24.30 14.80
N PHE A 567 3.81 23.79 16.02
CA PHE A 567 4.95 22.98 16.43
C PHE A 567 4.47 21.65 17.03
N LYS A 568 5.31 20.64 16.88
CA LYS A 568 5.19 19.39 17.61
C LYS A 568 5.99 19.52 18.90
N VAL A 569 5.32 19.45 20.04
CA VAL A 569 5.87 19.71 21.36
C VAL A 569 5.90 18.38 22.15
N LYS A 570 6.99 18.17 22.87
CA LYS A 570 7.19 17.00 23.72
C LYS A 570 6.43 17.15 25.02
N ASN A 571 5.68 16.12 25.41
CA ASN A 571 5.00 16.09 26.71
C ASN A 571 6.02 16.15 27.86
N PRO A 572 5.75 16.90 28.93
CA PRO A 572 6.68 17.08 30.03
C PRO A 572 7.16 15.77 30.70
N GLU A 573 6.27 14.78 30.75
CA GLU A 573 6.52 13.47 31.38
C GLU A 573 7.38 12.53 30.54
N CYS A 574 7.68 12.91 29.27
CA CYS A 574 8.36 12.04 28.34
C CYS A 574 9.88 12.10 28.45
N GLN A 575 10.51 10.94 28.71
CA GLN A 575 11.97 10.79 28.84
C GLN A 575 12.72 10.48 27.54
N THR A 576 12.10 10.62 26.37
CA THR A 576 12.78 10.35 25.09
C THR A 576 13.90 11.36 24.81
N ARG A 577 14.93 10.93 24.05
CA ARG A 577 16.05 11.79 23.62
C ARG A 577 15.67 12.77 22.48
N ALA A 578 14.41 12.75 21.99
CA ALA A 578 13.95 13.63 20.93
C ALA A 578 13.94 15.10 21.38
N ALA A 579 14.05 16.01 20.42
CA ALA A 579 13.96 17.46 20.66
C ALA A 579 12.64 17.83 21.34
N ALA A 580 12.70 18.80 22.25
CA ALA A 580 11.53 19.28 23.00
C ALA A 580 10.48 19.90 22.07
N ILE A 581 10.92 20.60 21.02
CA ILE A 581 10.07 21.24 20.01
C ILE A 581 10.63 20.90 18.62
N SER A 582 9.76 20.57 17.68
CA SER A 582 10.11 20.35 16.30
C SER A 582 9.06 20.95 15.34
N GLN A 583 9.51 21.33 14.15
CA GLN A 583 8.63 21.84 13.11
C GLN A 583 7.74 20.72 12.55
N ILE A 584 6.57 21.11 12.05
CA ILE A 584 5.70 20.27 11.21
C ILE A 584 6.12 20.38 9.74
N GLU A 585 5.48 19.65 8.84
CA GLU A 585 5.79 19.66 7.40
C GLU A 585 5.74 21.07 6.77
N ALA A 586 4.84 21.93 7.24
CA ALA A 586 4.73 23.30 6.78
C ALA A 586 5.90 24.22 7.23
N GLY A 587 6.75 23.79 8.15
CA GLY A 587 7.91 24.56 8.61
C GLY A 587 7.53 25.89 9.24
N GLU A 588 8.06 26.98 8.67
CA GLU A 588 7.84 28.35 9.18
C GLU A 588 6.51 28.99 8.72
N TRP A 589 5.76 28.30 7.85
CA TRP A 589 4.51 28.84 7.33
C TRP A 589 3.40 28.83 8.37
N VAL A 590 2.52 29.83 8.28
CA VAL A 590 1.31 29.90 9.09
C VAL A 590 0.27 28.92 8.58
N CYS A 591 -0.43 28.27 9.50
CA CYS A 591 -1.37 27.21 9.19
C CYS A 591 -2.70 27.43 9.91
N LYS A 592 -3.76 26.89 9.31
CA LYS A 592 -5.08 26.79 9.92
C LYS A 592 -5.45 25.33 10.12
N VAL A 593 -5.64 24.93 11.38
CA VAL A 593 -6.14 23.59 11.72
C VAL A 593 -7.63 23.52 11.38
N CYS A 594 -8.03 22.44 10.71
CA CYS A 594 -9.39 22.25 10.19
C CYS A 594 -9.85 20.80 10.33
N ASN A 595 -9.81 20.23 11.53
CA ASN A 595 -10.33 18.89 11.82
C ASN A 595 -11.82 18.81 11.48
N TYR A 596 -12.59 19.88 11.69
CA TYR A 596 -13.90 20.05 11.10
C TYR A 596 -13.78 20.90 9.82
N LEU A 597 -14.14 20.33 8.67
CA LEU A 597 -14.04 20.96 7.36
C LEU A 597 -15.25 20.60 6.50
N PRO A 598 -16.26 21.49 6.37
CA PRO A 598 -17.39 21.29 5.48
C PRO A 598 -16.96 21.14 4.01
N LYS A 599 -17.59 20.22 3.26
CA LYS A 599 -17.23 19.90 1.85
C LYS A 599 -17.27 21.08 0.87
N ARG A 600 -18.01 22.14 1.18
CA ARG A 600 -18.11 23.35 0.34
C ARG A 600 -17.33 24.54 0.90
N SER A 601 -16.30 24.26 1.70
CA SER A 601 -15.44 25.33 2.24
C SER A 601 -14.70 26.07 1.14
N LYS A 602 -14.58 27.40 1.31
CA LYS A 602 -13.88 28.26 0.37
C LYS A 602 -12.37 28.20 0.55
N THR A 603 -11.64 28.43 -0.54
CA THR A 603 -10.16 28.43 -0.58
C THR A 603 -9.54 29.82 -0.40
N ASP A 604 -10.34 30.86 -0.12
CA ASP A 604 -9.89 32.26 -0.12
C ASP A 604 -8.77 32.54 0.89
N ASN A 605 -8.69 31.76 1.96
CA ASN A 605 -7.66 31.88 2.99
C ASN A 605 -6.42 31.05 2.78
N VAL A 606 -6.35 30.25 1.70
CA VAL A 606 -5.17 29.43 1.41
C VAL A 606 -4.01 30.32 1.01
N ASN A 607 -2.85 30.08 1.60
CA ASN A 607 -1.59 30.66 1.11
C ASN A 607 -1.07 29.81 -0.05
N TYR A 608 -1.43 30.22 -1.25
CA TYR A 608 -1.08 29.51 -2.47
C TYR A 608 0.43 29.45 -2.73
N ASP A 609 1.19 30.43 -2.24
CA ASP A 609 2.62 30.54 -2.54
C ASP A 609 3.42 29.34 -1.99
N TYR A 610 3.04 28.79 -0.83
CA TYR A 610 3.62 27.56 -0.30
C TYR A 610 3.53 26.39 -1.29
N TYR A 611 2.34 26.16 -1.85
CA TYR A 611 2.08 25.04 -2.76
C TYR A 611 2.72 25.29 -4.12
N ILE A 612 2.72 26.52 -4.60
CA ILE A 612 3.40 26.94 -5.84
C ILE A 612 4.91 26.71 -5.71
N GLU A 613 5.50 27.10 -4.58
CA GLU A 613 6.93 26.92 -4.31
C GLU A 613 7.29 25.42 -4.26
N LYS A 614 6.46 24.60 -3.58
CA LYS A 614 6.64 23.16 -3.47
C LYS A 614 6.59 22.47 -4.83
N ALA A 615 5.62 22.81 -5.69
CA ALA A 615 5.50 22.26 -7.04
C ALA A 615 6.63 22.75 -7.96
N ASN A 616 6.97 24.05 -7.92
CA ASN A 616 8.03 24.62 -8.75
C ASN A 616 9.42 24.09 -8.41
N ARG A 617 9.70 23.66 -7.18
CA ARG A 617 10.97 22.96 -6.84
C ARG A 617 11.14 21.71 -7.68
N LEU A 618 10.08 20.89 -7.84
CA LEU A 618 10.10 19.68 -8.66
C LEU A 618 10.19 20.00 -10.15
N VAL A 619 9.40 20.97 -10.64
CA VAL A 619 9.46 21.43 -12.03
C VAL A 619 10.85 21.92 -12.38
N THR A 620 11.44 22.76 -11.53
CA THR A 620 12.80 23.30 -11.76
C THR A 620 13.86 22.21 -11.77
N LYS A 621 13.78 21.26 -10.84
CA LYS A 621 14.68 20.11 -10.78
C LYS A 621 14.63 19.32 -12.09
N ILE A 622 13.45 18.96 -12.58
CA ILE A 622 13.26 18.18 -13.79
C ILE A 622 13.71 18.95 -15.04
N ASN A 623 13.34 20.23 -15.18
CA ASN A 623 13.67 21.04 -16.36
C ASN A 623 15.16 21.39 -16.45
N ASN A 624 15.82 21.66 -15.31
CA ASN A 624 17.23 22.09 -15.31
C ASN A 624 18.18 20.95 -15.64
N GLU A 625 17.95 19.75 -15.17
CA GLU A 625 18.78 18.60 -15.50
C GLU A 625 18.47 18.10 -16.92
N GLY A 626 17.24 18.19 -17.40
CA GLY A 626 16.87 17.94 -18.78
C GLY A 626 17.59 18.85 -19.79
N ARG A 627 17.94 20.10 -19.39
CA ARG A 627 18.73 21.02 -20.23
C ARG A 627 20.23 20.73 -20.23
N ARG A 628 20.79 20.22 -19.13
CA ARG A 628 22.22 19.84 -19.06
C ARG A 628 22.59 18.70 -20.01
N ILE A 629 21.65 17.81 -20.31
CA ILE A 629 21.88 16.65 -21.19
C ILE A 629 21.79 17.00 -22.68
N LYS A 630 21.15 18.12 -23.07
CA LYS A 630 21.21 18.60 -24.46
C LYS A 630 22.61 19.01 -24.91
N THR A 631 23.59 19.09 -24.00
CA THR A 631 24.94 19.56 -24.28
C THR A 631 26.02 18.46 -24.22
N VAL A 632 25.70 17.21 -23.87
CA VAL A 632 26.73 16.15 -23.76
C VAL A 632 26.13 14.81 -24.23
N TYR A 633 25.94 14.67 -25.53
CA TYR A 633 26.05 13.37 -26.18
C TYR A 633 26.35 13.56 -27.68
N ILE A 634 27.62 13.62 -28.02
CA ILE A 634 28.16 13.32 -29.34
C ILE A 634 28.80 11.95 -29.17
N PRO A 635 28.22 10.85 -29.67
CA PRO A 635 28.94 9.61 -29.83
C PRO A 635 29.81 9.76 -31.09
N ASN A 636 31.08 9.40 -30.95
CA ASN A 636 32.06 9.22 -31.99
C ASN A 636 32.80 10.47 -32.50
N GLN A 637 33.89 10.82 -31.81
CA GLN A 637 35.18 10.95 -32.47
C GLN A 637 36.17 10.00 -31.79
N LEU A 638 36.35 8.83 -32.39
CA LEU A 638 37.59 8.10 -32.32
C LEU A 638 38.67 9.04 -32.84
N ASN A 639 39.41 9.67 -31.94
CA ASN A 639 40.72 10.19 -32.29
C ASN A 639 41.65 8.99 -32.50
N LEU A 640 41.72 8.57 -33.75
CA LEU A 640 42.95 8.01 -34.30
C LEU A 640 43.93 9.19 -34.39
N PHE A 641 45.00 9.14 -33.61
CA PHE A 641 46.28 9.84 -33.58
C PHE A 641 46.59 10.42 -32.19
N GLU A 642 47.22 9.67 -31.38
CA GLU A 642 48.58 9.62 -30.82
C GLU A 642 48.67 8.55 -29.75
#